data_426b836a98b607b590bb169b5c019421
#
_entry.id   426b836a98b607b590bb169b5c019421
#
_cell.length_a   1.000
_cell.length_b   1.000
_cell.length_c   1.000
_cell.angle_alpha   90.00
_cell.angle_beta   90.00
_cell.angle_gamma   90.00
#
_symmetry.space_group_name_H-M   'P 1'
#
loop_
_entity.id
_entity.type
_entity.pdbx_description
1 polymer ?
#
loop_
_entity_poly.entity_id
_entity_poly.type
_entity_poly.pdbx_seq_one_letter_code
_entity_poly.pdbx_strand_id
1 'polypeptide(L)'
;MLASQALAKSSAVLARLSGESGASLDPSAVMGIQGVARATRLWRAEADELALPQVAHVNPVSQASKKTSPTPPTREEALRALEQVDPPRDLHDPELSENAKKVLAQRYLKKDLTTGKVNETPRQLYWRVATCVAKPELTFPGGSPEKALAIAREFYDLMARRQFMPNSPTLMNAGREMGMLSACFVLPVEDSIEGIFDSVKATALIQKAGGGTGFSFSRLRPQGDVVASSGGTTEGPLSFIQVFSKATDAIQQGAFRRGANMGILRVDHPDVITFIQFKDDLSKLQNYNISVTVTDKFVQELRSNPRVPHQVQNPRTREWKKLEKKGADGKGTGEYWTVGEVWDLIIEHAWRTGEPGVVFIDRVNAKNPIKNVGLIEATNPCGEQPLHPYDSCNLGSINLGLFVHGEGAQARFDWDEYKAVIHTTTRFLDNVIEANKYPLPQIETMSKTTRRIGLGVMGFADALFKLGLAYDTAEGCAFGEQVMKVLNEESHLASESLAEDRGVFPAWEGSDWQKQGRRLRNSYTTTVAPTGTISIIADCSGGIEPMFSLAFIRQVMKDTSGKPTVMREVNYVFEEAAKKRGVWSEALLDKMLERGTLAGLDEVPADMRRVFVTARDITPYWHMKMQSAFQRHCDSSISKTINFPNEASVEDIRSIFELAIDEDVKGVTVYRDGCRDLQPMALKGSTKRKEDAPKAEAPSLSDTAFLMPQALDPQPVRLPEIMPSLRIRQMTPFGNMHVKISVDPVQGKEREVFAQLGKGGDVANSDLEAICRILSLWLRSNGSMELALKQLEGIGSSLSVPTRDGRIMSLPDGLAKAIHRYLDAKKQYGLEALLLGRATLDGPTPAAAAPTQIAAPTPTPTPSAPKAAGNTAPRNVGHYKLKCPACEGELAFMEGCVKCHGCGFSQC
;
A
#
# COMPACT_ATOMS: atom_id res chain seq x y z
N MET A 1 -9.31 53.33 4.89
CA MET A 1 -8.54 54.59 5.03
C MET A 1 -7.85 54.75 6.40
N LEU A 2 -8.35 54.19 7.47
CA LEU A 2 -7.70 54.28 8.81
C LEU A 2 -6.54 53.30 9.02
N ALA A 3 -6.53 52.13 8.33
CA ALA A 3 -5.43 51.16 8.41
C ALA A 3 -4.13 51.60 7.71
N SER A 4 -4.23 52.40 6.65
CA SER A 4 -3.04 52.93 5.95
C SER A 4 -2.33 54.09 6.66
N GLN A 5 -3.03 54.76 7.57
CA GLN A 5 -2.41 55.85 8.42
C GLN A 5 -1.69 55.28 9.65
N ALA A 6 -2.07 54.08 10.12
CA ALA A 6 -1.38 53.39 11.21
C ALA A 6 -0.03 52.79 10.75
N LEU A 7 0.04 52.27 9.56
CA LEU A 7 1.27 51.71 8.93
C LEU A 7 2.32 52.80 8.63
N ALA A 8 1.87 54.00 8.22
CA ALA A 8 2.77 55.14 7.98
C ALA A 8 3.42 55.72 9.26
N LYS A 9 2.74 55.59 10.43
CA LYS A 9 3.31 56.04 11.72
C LYS A 9 4.29 55.02 12.31
N SER A 10 4.15 53.73 12.06
CA SER A 10 5.08 52.68 12.48
C SER A 10 6.41 52.72 11.71
N SER A 11 6.38 53.03 10.40
CA SER A 11 7.58 53.19 9.60
C SER A 11 8.48 54.40 10.01
N ALA A 12 7.85 55.45 10.49
CA ALA A 12 8.57 56.67 10.94
C ALA A 12 9.30 56.50 12.29
N VAL A 13 8.85 55.53 13.10
CA VAL A 13 9.50 55.19 14.39
C VAL A 13 10.68 54.24 14.16
N LEU A 14 10.57 53.31 13.20
CA LEU A 14 11.68 52.44 12.84
C LEU A 14 12.84 53.14 12.10
N ALA A 15 12.53 54.15 11.31
CA ALA A 15 13.57 54.97 10.63
C ALA A 15 14.35 55.90 11.58
N ARG A 16 13.86 56.17 12.82
CA ARG A 16 14.57 56.92 13.83
C ARG A 16 15.47 56.08 14.74
N LEU A 17 15.39 54.76 14.69
CA LEU A 17 16.22 53.87 15.50
C LEU A 17 17.39 53.24 14.72
N SER A 18 17.56 53.55 13.45
CA SER A 18 18.64 53.05 12.60
C SER A 18 19.70 54.10 12.17
N GLY A 19 19.77 55.22 12.82
CA GLY A 19 20.77 56.26 12.51
C GLY A 19 21.72 56.55 13.69
N GLU A 20 22.99 56.27 13.47
CA GLU A 20 24.21 56.80 14.09
C GLU A 20 24.94 55.98 15.16
N SER A 21 26.15 55.61 14.73
CA SER A 21 27.45 55.56 15.41
C SER A 21 27.74 54.52 16.49
N GLY A 22 28.82 53.78 16.19
CA GLY A 22 29.49 52.84 17.09
C GLY A 22 29.94 53.43 18.44
N ALA A 23 29.59 52.64 19.46
CA ALA A 23 30.28 52.61 20.75
C ALA A 23 29.94 51.28 21.45
N SER A 24 30.96 50.71 22.05
CA SER A 24 30.90 49.48 22.83
C SER A 24 29.94 49.62 24.01
N LEU A 25 29.02 48.70 24.23
CA LEU A 25 28.13 48.66 25.39
C LEU A 25 28.51 47.54 26.35
N ASP A 26 28.67 47.90 27.60
CA ASP A 26 28.87 47.15 28.83
C ASP A 26 27.70 46.22 29.14
N PRO A 27 27.90 44.96 29.60
CA PRO A 27 26.87 43.97 29.82
C PRO A 27 25.97 44.11 31.06
N SER A 28 25.92 45.27 31.72
CA SER A 28 25.21 45.40 33.01
C SER A 28 23.86 46.15 33.01
N ALA A 29 23.24 46.40 31.84
CA ALA A 29 21.94 47.10 31.78
C ALA A 29 20.77 46.14 31.44
N VAL A 30 20.43 45.22 32.33
CA VAL A 30 19.15 44.48 32.33
C VAL A 30 18.14 45.28 33.15
N MET A 31 17.41 46.21 32.54
CA MET A 31 16.16 46.76 33.04
C MET A 31 15.23 47.14 31.89
N GLY A 32 14.24 46.28 31.59
CA GLY A 32 13.27 46.55 30.53
C GLY A 32 12.02 45.68 30.52
N ILE A 33 11.77 44.84 31.53
CA ILE A 33 10.57 43.94 31.53
C ILE A 33 9.31 44.62 32.11
N GLN A 34 9.40 45.82 32.70
CA GLN A 34 8.20 46.50 33.21
C GLN A 34 7.48 47.38 32.18
N GLY A 35 8.06 47.67 31.01
CA GLY A 35 7.42 48.46 29.94
C GLY A 35 6.35 47.74 29.16
N VAL A 36 6.51 46.43 28.92
CA VAL A 36 5.59 45.64 28.09
C VAL A 36 4.31 45.29 28.85
N ALA A 37 4.38 45.09 30.17
CA ALA A 37 3.22 44.82 31.01
C ALA A 37 2.30 46.04 31.21
N ARG A 38 2.80 47.28 30.95
CA ARG A 38 2.01 48.49 31.02
C ARG A 38 1.27 48.80 29.72
N ALA A 39 1.81 48.44 28.58
CA ALA A 39 1.18 48.59 27.29
C ALA A 39 -0.04 47.64 27.12
N THR A 40 0.05 46.39 27.64
CA THR A 40 -1.05 45.41 27.59
C THR A 40 -2.19 45.74 28.56
N ARG A 41 -1.95 46.53 29.63
CA ARG A 41 -3.03 46.96 30.52
C ARG A 41 -3.74 48.23 30.00
N LEU A 42 -3.09 49.08 29.25
CA LEU A 42 -3.74 50.23 28.60
C LEU A 42 -4.63 49.78 27.42
N TRP A 43 -4.28 48.72 26.75
CA TRP A 43 -5.08 48.15 25.63
C TRP A 43 -6.40 47.46 26.09
N ARG A 44 -6.45 46.94 27.32
CA ARG A 44 -7.69 46.39 27.90
C ARG A 44 -8.63 47.45 28.46
N ALA A 45 -8.14 48.62 28.81
CA ALA A 45 -8.94 49.71 29.33
C ALA A 45 -9.66 50.58 28.25
N GLU A 46 -9.11 50.60 27.02
CA GLU A 46 -9.75 51.28 25.87
C GLU A 46 -10.78 50.42 25.10
N ALA A 47 -10.87 49.12 25.36
CA ALA A 47 -11.85 48.23 24.74
C ALA A 47 -13.22 48.24 25.41
N ASP A 48 -13.30 48.70 26.65
CA ASP A 48 -14.55 48.76 27.45
C ASP A 48 -15.37 50.06 27.28
N GLU A 49 -14.91 51.04 26.50
CA GLU A 49 -15.58 52.37 26.34
C GLU A 49 -16.27 52.59 25.00
N LEU A 50 -16.38 51.57 24.11
CA LEU A 50 -17.13 51.65 22.85
C LEU A 50 -18.46 50.93 22.98
N ALA A 51 -19.43 51.59 23.63
CA ALA A 51 -20.81 51.17 23.62
C ALA A 51 -21.46 51.41 22.27
N LEU A 52 -21.96 50.33 21.63
CA LEU A 52 -22.80 50.40 20.44
C LEU A 52 -24.22 50.78 20.78
N PRO A 53 -24.94 51.53 19.90
CA PRO A 53 -26.26 52.04 20.20
C PRO A 53 -27.35 50.95 20.24
N GLN A 54 -28.25 51.08 21.20
CA GLN A 54 -29.41 50.19 21.41
C GLN A 54 -30.35 50.17 20.18
N VAL A 55 -30.57 48.93 19.67
CA VAL A 55 -31.65 48.69 18.69
C VAL A 55 -32.95 48.39 19.39
N ALA A 56 -34.02 49.04 18.93
CA ALA A 56 -35.34 49.04 19.49
C ALA A 56 -36.02 47.66 19.65
N HIS A 57 -36.76 47.49 20.72
CA HIS A 57 -37.61 46.35 21.05
C HIS A 57 -38.60 46.02 19.94
N VAL A 58 -38.55 44.78 19.43
CA VAL A 58 -39.67 44.15 18.71
C VAL A 58 -40.29 43.11 19.63
N ASN A 59 -41.58 43.17 19.82
CA ASN A 59 -42.35 42.30 20.70
C ASN A 59 -42.32 40.84 20.31
N PRO A 60 -42.47 39.89 21.24
CA PRO A 60 -42.28 38.45 21.00
C PRO A 60 -43.59 37.83 20.40
N VAL A 61 -43.38 37.08 19.34
CA VAL A 61 -44.40 36.15 18.83
C VAL A 61 -44.15 34.77 19.44
N SER A 62 -45.18 34.27 20.10
CA SER A 62 -45.58 32.93 20.47
C SER A 62 -44.54 31.93 21.00
N GLN A 63 -44.90 31.40 22.13
CA GLN A 63 -44.37 30.23 22.86
C GLN A 63 -43.95 29.06 21.98
N ALA A 64 -42.64 28.90 21.80
CA ALA A 64 -42.04 27.62 21.47
C ALA A 64 -41.57 26.96 22.76
N SER A 65 -42.00 25.72 22.96
CA SER A 65 -41.70 24.87 24.11
C SER A 65 -40.21 24.93 24.52
N LYS A 66 -39.95 25.26 25.78
CA LYS A 66 -38.63 25.08 26.41
C LYS A 66 -38.23 23.60 26.30
N LYS A 67 -37.40 23.27 25.35
CA LYS A 67 -36.61 22.06 25.47
C LYS A 67 -35.65 22.25 26.66
N THR A 68 -35.93 21.57 27.75
CA THR A 68 -35.01 21.43 28.89
C THR A 68 -33.67 20.91 28.33
N SER A 69 -32.62 21.65 28.53
CA SER A 69 -31.26 21.14 28.27
C SER A 69 -31.11 19.84 29.07
N PRO A 70 -30.68 18.73 28.44
CA PRO A 70 -30.51 17.48 29.16
C PRO A 70 -29.54 17.68 30.32
N THR A 71 -29.86 17.20 31.48
CA THR A 71 -28.97 17.16 32.64
C THR A 71 -27.66 16.43 32.23
N PRO A 72 -26.46 16.95 32.56
CA PRO A 72 -25.23 16.27 32.23
C PRO A 72 -25.24 14.86 32.83
N PRO A 73 -24.74 13.86 32.09
CA PRO A 73 -24.73 12.48 32.53
C PRO A 73 -23.87 12.30 33.78
N THR A 74 -24.29 11.42 34.67
CA THR A 74 -23.48 11.00 35.83
C THR A 74 -22.24 10.26 35.38
N ARG A 75 -21.22 10.18 36.24
CA ARG A 75 -19.98 9.44 35.98
C ARG A 75 -20.23 7.99 35.55
N GLU A 76 -21.15 7.29 36.19
CA GLU A 76 -21.52 5.91 35.87
C GLU A 76 -22.24 5.78 34.53
N GLU A 77 -23.14 6.72 34.21
CA GLU A 77 -23.83 6.77 32.92
C GLU A 77 -22.84 7.05 31.78
N ALA A 78 -21.88 7.96 32.00
CA ALA A 78 -20.83 8.23 31.01
C ALA A 78 -19.93 7.01 30.76
N LEU A 79 -19.50 6.28 31.80
CA LEU A 79 -18.73 5.06 31.65
C LEU A 79 -19.51 3.96 30.90
N ARG A 80 -20.78 3.76 31.26
CA ARG A 80 -21.65 2.79 30.57
C ARG A 80 -21.82 3.14 29.09
N ALA A 81 -22.04 4.43 28.78
CA ALA A 81 -22.19 4.88 27.40
C ALA A 81 -20.92 4.63 26.57
N LEU A 82 -19.74 4.85 27.16
CA LEU A 82 -18.45 4.57 26.48
C LEU A 82 -18.19 3.08 26.22
N GLU A 83 -18.88 2.18 26.91
CA GLU A 83 -18.76 0.73 26.76
C GLU A 83 -19.88 0.12 25.90
N GLN A 84 -20.97 0.84 25.68
CA GLN A 84 -22.10 0.35 24.90
C GLN A 84 -21.75 0.20 23.41
N VAL A 85 -22.31 -0.86 22.80
CA VAL A 85 -22.17 -1.11 21.36
C VAL A 85 -23.03 -0.12 20.56
N ASP A 86 -24.25 0.16 21.06
CA ASP A 86 -25.16 1.08 20.39
C ASP A 86 -24.89 2.53 20.81
N PRO A 87 -24.78 3.46 19.86
CA PRO A 87 -24.61 4.87 20.13
C PRO A 87 -25.86 5.45 20.81
N PRO A 88 -25.74 6.54 21.61
CA PRO A 88 -26.87 7.28 22.15
C PRO A 88 -27.92 7.62 21.07
N ARG A 89 -29.18 7.51 21.41
CA ARG A 89 -30.30 7.68 20.44
C ARG A 89 -30.41 9.07 19.84
N ASP A 90 -29.94 10.09 20.55
CA ASP A 90 -29.94 11.49 20.16
C ASP A 90 -28.85 11.87 19.14
N LEU A 91 -27.88 11.00 18.88
CA LEU A 91 -26.92 11.18 17.79
C LEU A 91 -27.62 10.92 16.44
N HIS A 92 -27.31 11.72 15.44
CA HIS A 92 -27.94 11.56 14.12
C HIS A 92 -27.37 10.33 13.37
N ASP A 93 -28.17 9.80 12.45
CA ASP A 93 -27.77 8.70 11.61
C ASP A 93 -26.81 9.18 10.49
N PRO A 94 -25.78 8.40 10.16
CA PRO A 94 -24.88 8.75 9.06
C PRO A 94 -25.63 8.76 7.72
N GLU A 95 -25.55 9.86 6.99
CA GLU A 95 -26.01 9.96 5.61
C GLU A 95 -24.97 9.34 4.67
N LEU A 96 -25.28 8.19 4.11
CA LEU A 96 -24.34 7.41 3.30
C LEU A 96 -24.95 7.05 1.96
N SER A 97 -24.18 7.24 0.89
CA SER A 97 -24.52 6.73 -0.44
C SER A 97 -24.53 5.20 -0.46
N GLU A 98 -25.18 4.63 -1.47
CA GLU A 98 -25.19 3.18 -1.67
C GLU A 98 -23.78 2.61 -1.86
N ASN A 99 -22.87 3.37 -2.45
CA ASN A 99 -21.48 2.99 -2.61
C ASN A 99 -20.75 2.99 -1.27
N ALA A 100 -20.92 4.00 -0.45
CA ALA A 100 -20.38 4.07 0.91
C ALA A 100 -20.86 2.88 1.75
N LYS A 101 -22.16 2.58 1.74
CA LYS A 101 -22.75 1.42 2.44
C LYS A 101 -22.15 0.09 1.99
N LYS A 102 -21.97 -0.11 0.67
CA LYS A 102 -21.33 -1.32 0.12
C LYS A 102 -19.89 -1.46 0.55
N VAL A 103 -19.09 -0.39 0.47
CA VAL A 103 -17.69 -0.39 0.89
C VAL A 103 -17.57 -0.66 2.38
N LEU A 104 -18.40 -0.03 3.22
CA LEU A 104 -18.44 -0.28 4.66
C LEU A 104 -18.78 -1.75 4.96
N ALA A 105 -19.81 -2.31 4.35
CA ALA A 105 -20.23 -3.70 4.55
C ALA A 105 -19.18 -4.71 4.12
N GLN A 106 -18.47 -4.44 3.03
CA GLN A 106 -17.45 -5.35 2.52
C GLN A 106 -16.18 -5.37 3.37
N ARG A 107 -15.72 -4.21 3.87
CA ARG A 107 -14.36 -4.04 4.42
C ARG A 107 -14.30 -3.63 5.88
N TYR A 108 -15.29 -2.93 6.43
CA TYR A 108 -15.16 -2.24 7.72
C TYR A 108 -16.11 -2.74 8.81
N LEU A 109 -17.34 -3.10 8.46
CA LEU A 109 -18.31 -3.59 9.42
C LEU A 109 -17.88 -4.95 9.97
N LYS A 110 -18.18 -5.18 11.26
CA LYS A 110 -17.95 -6.49 11.89
C LYS A 110 -18.80 -7.54 11.19
N LYS A 111 -18.22 -8.72 11.06
CA LYS A 111 -18.88 -9.91 10.51
C LYS A 111 -18.87 -11.00 11.56
N ASP A 112 -19.93 -11.74 11.62
CA ASP A 112 -20.00 -12.98 12.40
C ASP A 112 -18.97 -13.98 11.85
N LEU A 113 -18.14 -14.51 12.72
CA LEU A 113 -17.03 -15.40 12.33
C LEU A 113 -17.50 -16.75 11.78
N THR A 114 -18.69 -17.19 12.15
CA THR A 114 -19.24 -18.48 11.74
C THR A 114 -20.00 -18.36 10.40
N THR A 115 -20.81 -17.32 10.28
CA THR A 115 -21.71 -17.15 9.11
C THR A 115 -21.17 -16.23 8.04
N GLY A 116 -20.12 -15.44 8.35
CA GLY A 116 -19.57 -14.41 7.46
C GLY A 116 -20.50 -13.21 7.22
N LYS A 117 -21.70 -13.19 7.83
CA LYS A 117 -22.68 -12.12 7.67
C LYS A 117 -22.29 -10.89 8.47
N VAL A 118 -22.59 -9.71 7.93
CA VAL A 118 -22.41 -8.43 8.64
C VAL A 118 -23.33 -8.39 9.86
N ASN A 119 -22.77 -8.08 11.03
CA ASN A 119 -23.47 -7.96 12.30
C ASN A 119 -23.25 -6.60 13.00
N GLU A 120 -22.77 -5.60 12.28
CA GLU A 120 -22.55 -4.23 12.75
C GLU A 120 -23.17 -3.24 11.76
N THR A 121 -23.81 -2.19 12.26
CA THR A 121 -24.31 -1.08 11.45
C THR A 121 -23.25 0.02 11.26
N PRO A 122 -23.35 0.89 10.25
CA PRO A 122 -22.47 2.05 10.11
C PRO A 122 -22.46 2.96 11.35
N ARG A 123 -23.63 3.14 11.99
CA ARG A 123 -23.78 3.90 13.23
C ARG A 123 -22.99 3.28 14.38
N GLN A 124 -23.05 1.97 14.55
CA GLN A 124 -22.26 1.22 15.54
C GLN A 124 -20.77 1.26 15.22
N LEU A 125 -20.38 1.18 13.93
CA LEU A 125 -18.97 1.34 13.51
C LEU A 125 -18.40 2.68 13.97
N TYR A 126 -19.07 3.80 13.65
CA TYR A 126 -18.57 5.13 14.00
C TYR A 126 -18.56 5.36 15.51
N TRP A 127 -19.54 4.82 16.23
CA TRP A 127 -19.53 4.88 17.70
C TRP A 127 -18.39 4.08 18.32
N ARG A 128 -18.15 2.89 17.84
CA ARG A 128 -17.01 2.04 18.26
C ARG A 128 -15.67 2.73 18.04
N VAL A 129 -15.50 3.40 16.91
CA VAL A 129 -14.28 4.17 16.60
C VAL A 129 -14.17 5.37 17.54
N ALA A 130 -15.22 6.15 17.66
CA ALA A 130 -15.27 7.35 18.50
C ALA A 130 -14.96 7.04 19.97
N THR A 131 -15.63 6.03 20.55
CA THR A 131 -15.40 5.64 21.94
C THR A 131 -14.01 5.06 22.17
N CYS A 132 -13.49 4.23 21.24
CA CYS A 132 -12.14 3.70 21.33
C CYS A 132 -11.09 4.82 21.37
N VAL A 133 -11.24 5.81 20.51
CA VAL A 133 -10.28 6.93 20.40
C VAL A 133 -10.50 7.97 21.50
N ALA A 134 -11.67 8.07 22.09
CA ALA A 134 -11.91 8.96 23.23
C ALA A 134 -11.48 8.38 24.59
N LYS A 135 -11.38 7.07 24.72
CA LYS A 135 -10.97 6.43 26.00
C LYS A 135 -9.64 6.93 26.60
N PRO A 136 -8.59 7.26 25.82
CA PRO A 136 -7.38 7.87 26.38
C PRO A 136 -7.59 9.14 27.18
N GLU A 137 -8.70 9.89 26.94
CA GLU A 137 -9.05 11.09 27.73
C GLU A 137 -9.24 10.77 29.24
N LEU A 138 -9.52 9.52 29.58
CA LEU A 138 -9.62 9.09 30.99
C LEU A 138 -8.27 9.08 31.71
N THR A 139 -7.17 9.01 30.96
CA THR A 139 -5.81 8.86 31.48
C THR A 139 -5.00 10.17 31.49
N PHE A 140 -5.44 11.15 30.70
CA PHE A 140 -4.78 12.45 30.66
C PHE A 140 -5.11 13.31 31.90
N PRO A 141 -4.25 14.28 32.27
CA PRO A 141 -4.52 15.20 33.36
C PRO A 141 -5.89 15.88 33.21
N GLY A 142 -6.68 15.95 34.27
CA GLY A 142 -8.04 16.52 34.22
C GLY A 142 -9.06 15.68 33.44
N GLY A 143 -8.76 14.43 33.16
CA GLY A 143 -9.65 13.49 32.49
C GLY A 143 -10.82 13.05 33.36
N SER A 144 -12.00 12.92 32.76
CA SER A 144 -13.19 12.34 33.41
C SER A 144 -14.03 11.55 32.39
N PRO A 145 -14.90 10.61 32.86
CA PRO A 145 -15.81 9.91 31.97
C PRO A 145 -16.74 10.83 31.18
N GLU A 146 -17.22 11.92 31.79
CA GLU A 146 -18.12 12.90 31.16
C GLU A 146 -17.41 13.64 30.04
N LYS A 147 -16.15 14.08 30.26
CA LYS A 147 -15.29 14.69 29.23
C LYS A 147 -15.02 13.70 28.08
N ALA A 148 -14.67 12.47 28.42
CA ALA A 148 -14.40 11.43 27.42
C ALA A 148 -15.65 11.11 26.58
N LEU A 149 -16.84 11.06 27.20
CA LEU A 149 -18.10 10.85 26.50
C LEU A 149 -18.45 12.05 25.59
N ALA A 150 -18.26 13.28 26.06
CA ALA A 150 -18.48 14.48 25.24
C ALA A 150 -17.59 14.45 23.99
N ILE A 151 -16.31 14.16 24.17
CA ILE A 151 -15.34 14.04 23.06
C ILE A 151 -15.70 12.86 22.13
N ALA A 152 -16.17 11.72 22.65
CA ALA A 152 -16.64 10.62 21.82
C ALA A 152 -17.82 11.02 20.94
N ARG A 153 -18.72 11.86 21.44
CA ARG A 153 -19.85 12.40 20.66
C ARG A 153 -19.38 13.33 19.55
N GLU A 154 -18.44 14.22 19.81
CA GLU A 154 -17.83 15.09 18.80
C GLU A 154 -17.13 14.25 17.70
N PHE A 155 -16.36 13.25 18.08
CA PHE A 155 -15.68 12.36 17.13
C PHE A 155 -16.67 11.55 16.28
N TYR A 156 -17.77 11.10 16.87
CA TYR A 156 -18.85 10.45 16.16
C TYR A 156 -19.48 11.40 15.14
N ASP A 157 -19.85 12.61 15.56
CA ASP A 157 -20.51 13.60 14.71
C ASP A 157 -19.67 13.98 13.49
N LEU A 158 -18.35 14.17 13.65
CA LEU A 158 -17.45 14.46 12.54
C LEU A 158 -17.48 13.35 11.47
N MET A 159 -17.48 12.07 11.89
CA MET A 159 -17.56 10.94 10.97
C MET A 159 -18.96 10.77 10.37
N ALA A 160 -20.00 10.91 11.18
CA ALA A 160 -21.39 10.75 10.74
C ALA A 160 -21.80 11.85 9.73
N ARG A 161 -21.33 13.07 9.91
CA ARG A 161 -21.48 14.21 8.97
C ARG A 161 -20.51 14.17 7.81
N ARG A 162 -19.61 13.18 7.74
CA ARG A 162 -18.60 13.03 6.70
C ARG A 162 -17.61 14.20 6.61
N GLN A 163 -17.54 15.05 7.62
CA GLN A 163 -16.60 16.18 7.69
C GLN A 163 -15.16 15.69 7.85
N PHE A 164 -14.97 14.53 8.50
CA PHE A 164 -13.67 13.90 8.72
C PHE A 164 -13.79 12.38 8.67
N MET A 165 -12.78 11.74 8.06
CA MET A 165 -12.62 10.29 8.14
C MET A 165 -11.18 9.94 8.55
N PRO A 166 -11.01 9.11 9.59
CA PRO A 166 -9.70 8.54 9.90
C PRO A 166 -9.31 7.49 8.87
N ASN A 167 -8.05 7.10 8.84
CA ASN A 167 -7.55 6.09 7.94
C ASN A 167 -8.26 4.73 8.07
N SER A 168 -8.13 3.91 7.04
CA SER A 168 -8.76 2.58 7.01
C SER A 168 -8.40 1.68 8.20
N PRO A 169 -7.13 1.58 8.67
CA PRO A 169 -6.82 0.80 9.86
C PRO A 169 -7.56 1.26 11.11
N THR A 170 -7.72 2.56 11.34
CA THR A 170 -8.51 3.08 12.46
C THR A 170 -9.98 2.66 12.35
N LEU A 171 -10.63 2.86 11.20
CA LEU A 171 -12.01 2.43 10.97
C LEU A 171 -12.18 0.90 11.14
N MET A 172 -11.21 0.12 10.68
CA MET A 172 -11.27 -1.34 10.75
C MET A 172 -11.05 -1.88 12.16
N ASN A 173 -10.03 -1.39 12.86
CA ASN A 173 -9.45 -2.06 14.03
C ASN A 173 -9.75 -1.39 15.37
N ALA A 174 -10.22 -0.12 15.39
CA ALA A 174 -10.56 0.55 16.65
C ALA A 174 -11.63 -0.25 17.42
N GLY A 175 -11.39 -0.51 18.69
CA GLY A 175 -12.27 -1.29 19.53
C GLY A 175 -12.40 -2.78 19.18
N ARG A 176 -11.43 -3.31 18.37
CA ARG A 176 -11.30 -4.75 18.08
C ARG A 176 -10.02 -5.30 18.71
N GLU A 177 -9.93 -6.63 18.79
CA GLU A 177 -8.77 -7.31 19.39
C GLU A 177 -7.43 -6.90 18.73
N MET A 178 -7.38 -6.84 17.41
CA MET A 178 -6.19 -6.45 16.66
C MET A 178 -5.69 -5.05 17.03
N GLY A 179 -6.57 -4.08 17.11
CA GLY A 179 -6.36 -2.75 17.68
C GLY A 179 -5.26 -1.89 17.06
N MET A 180 -4.62 -2.28 15.95
CA MET A 180 -3.64 -1.45 15.25
C MET A 180 -4.35 -0.38 14.42
N LEU A 181 -4.06 0.89 14.71
CA LEU A 181 -4.77 2.03 14.14
C LEU A 181 -3.92 2.86 13.15
N SER A 182 -2.59 2.69 13.15
CA SER A 182 -1.67 3.37 12.24
C SER A 182 -1.69 2.73 10.85
N ALA A 183 -1.48 3.57 9.81
CA ALA A 183 -1.53 3.14 8.40
C ALA A 183 -0.13 3.00 7.79
N CYS A 184 0.82 3.85 8.19
CA CYS A 184 2.10 4.06 7.53
C CYS A 184 3.24 3.70 8.49
N PHE A 185 4.21 2.93 7.99
CA PHE A 185 5.36 2.46 8.77
C PHE A 185 6.62 2.51 7.92
N VAL A 186 7.76 2.82 8.54
CA VAL A 186 9.09 2.64 7.96
C VAL A 186 9.90 1.72 8.86
N LEU A 187 10.53 0.71 8.28
CA LEU A 187 11.38 -0.24 8.97
C LEU A 187 12.81 -0.13 8.46
N PRO A 188 13.82 -0.24 9.33
CA PRO A 188 15.21 -0.31 8.91
C PRO A 188 15.49 -1.66 8.25
N VAL A 189 16.44 -1.68 7.30
CA VAL A 189 17.02 -2.89 6.73
C VAL A 189 18.52 -2.82 7.00
N GLU A 190 18.96 -3.53 8.02
CA GLU A 190 20.36 -3.56 8.42
C GLU A 190 21.16 -4.56 7.53
N ASP A 191 22.47 -4.30 7.33
CA ASP A 191 23.34 -5.09 6.46
C ASP A 191 23.78 -6.42 7.13
N SER A 192 22.80 -7.20 7.56
CA SER A 192 22.96 -8.55 8.13
C SER A 192 21.74 -9.42 7.81
N ILE A 193 21.95 -10.74 7.77
CA ILE A 193 20.85 -11.69 7.51
C ILE A 193 19.78 -11.56 8.60
N GLU A 194 20.19 -11.48 9.86
CA GLU A 194 19.28 -11.31 11.00
C GLU A 194 18.43 -10.04 10.84
N GLY A 195 19.06 -8.89 10.59
CA GLY A 195 18.37 -7.61 10.45
C GLY A 195 17.44 -7.58 9.23
N ILE A 196 17.83 -8.18 8.10
CA ILE A 196 16.98 -8.31 6.91
C ILE A 196 15.73 -9.14 7.23
N PHE A 197 15.88 -10.34 7.82
CA PHE A 197 14.78 -11.23 8.11
C PHE A 197 13.92 -10.77 9.30
N ASP A 198 14.48 -10.07 10.28
CA ASP A 198 13.69 -9.37 11.30
C ASP A 198 12.79 -8.29 10.69
N SER A 199 13.29 -7.57 9.68
CA SER A 199 12.49 -6.60 8.93
C SER A 199 11.40 -7.28 8.10
N VAL A 200 11.65 -8.44 7.48
CA VAL A 200 10.62 -9.26 6.81
C VAL A 200 9.54 -9.71 7.78
N LYS A 201 9.93 -10.22 8.97
CA LYS A 201 9.01 -10.62 10.04
C LYS A 201 8.16 -9.44 10.52
N ALA A 202 8.79 -8.29 10.77
CA ALA A 202 8.10 -7.06 11.17
C ALA A 202 7.08 -6.61 10.12
N THR A 203 7.46 -6.67 8.83
CA THR A 203 6.57 -6.40 7.69
C THR A 203 5.33 -7.29 7.73
N ALA A 204 5.51 -8.60 7.95
CA ALA A 204 4.41 -9.55 8.04
C ALA A 204 3.40 -9.19 9.13
N LEU A 205 3.88 -8.80 10.33
CA LEU A 205 3.05 -8.42 11.46
C LEU A 205 2.27 -7.12 11.20
N ILE A 206 2.91 -6.12 10.58
CA ILE A 206 2.29 -4.84 10.21
C ILE A 206 1.23 -5.06 9.14
N GLN A 207 1.54 -5.78 8.06
CA GLN A 207 0.64 -6.00 6.93
C GLN A 207 -0.56 -6.87 7.30
N LYS A 208 -0.39 -7.86 8.19
CA LYS A 208 -1.50 -8.63 8.78
C LYS A 208 -2.55 -7.71 9.41
N ALA A 209 -2.12 -6.61 10.01
CA ALA A 209 -2.99 -5.64 10.68
C ALA A 209 -3.50 -4.51 9.76
N GLY A 210 -3.09 -4.48 8.49
CA GLY A 210 -3.55 -3.53 7.47
C GLY A 210 -2.64 -2.32 7.23
N GLY A 211 -1.42 -2.29 7.81
CA GLY A 211 -0.43 -1.24 7.59
C GLY A 211 0.35 -1.42 6.29
N GLY A 212 0.82 -0.31 5.71
CA GLY A 212 1.77 -0.28 4.60
C GLY A 212 3.19 0.02 5.09
N THR A 213 4.19 -0.60 4.48
CA THR A 213 5.59 -0.54 4.94
C THR A 213 6.50 0.10 3.90
N GLY A 214 7.50 0.83 4.36
CA GLY A 214 8.54 1.40 3.52
C GLY A 214 9.93 1.07 4.05
N PHE A 215 10.90 1.00 3.14
CA PHE A 215 12.26 0.58 3.43
C PHE A 215 13.27 1.40 2.62
N SER A 216 14.37 1.76 3.25
CA SER A 216 15.60 2.12 2.55
C SER A 216 16.53 0.92 2.51
N PHE A 217 16.86 0.47 1.31
CA PHE A 217 17.84 -0.60 1.09
C PHE A 217 19.28 -0.06 0.94
N SER A 218 19.46 1.24 1.15
CA SER A 218 20.71 1.95 0.91
C SER A 218 21.82 1.63 1.91
N ARG A 219 21.50 0.97 3.03
CA ARG A 219 22.49 0.49 4.00
C ARG A 219 23.13 -0.83 3.58
N LEU A 220 22.44 -1.60 2.72
CA LEU A 220 22.94 -2.91 2.27
C LEU A 220 24.16 -2.75 1.35
N ARG A 221 25.14 -3.60 1.53
CA ARG A 221 26.33 -3.65 0.67
C ARG A 221 25.93 -4.00 -0.77
N PRO A 222 26.64 -3.48 -1.79
CA PRO A 222 26.29 -3.68 -3.19
C PRO A 222 26.56 -5.11 -3.66
N GLN A 223 25.95 -5.47 -4.80
CA GLN A 223 26.19 -6.73 -5.49
C GLN A 223 27.69 -6.95 -5.73
N GLY A 224 28.16 -8.17 -5.44
CA GLY A 224 29.56 -8.58 -5.58
C GLY A 224 30.47 -8.17 -4.44
N ASP A 225 29.95 -7.47 -3.39
CA ASP A 225 30.76 -7.15 -2.21
C ASP A 225 30.98 -8.38 -1.32
N VAL A 226 32.07 -8.39 -0.58
CA VAL A 226 32.56 -9.53 0.22
C VAL A 226 31.67 -9.77 1.44
N VAL A 227 31.30 -11.03 1.67
CA VAL A 227 30.67 -11.52 2.90
C VAL A 227 31.77 -12.09 3.80
N ALA A 228 32.21 -11.31 4.79
CA ALA A 228 33.35 -11.66 5.63
C ALA A 228 33.23 -13.01 6.36
N SER A 229 32.02 -13.41 6.75
CA SER A 229 31.76 -14.66 7.47
C SER A 229 31.89 -15.92 6.62
N SER A 230 31.67 -15.84 5.31
CA SER A 230 31.70 -17.00 4.39
C SER A 230 32.82 -16.94 3.36
N GLY A 231 33.49 -15.79 3.20
CA GLY A 231 34.45 -15.55 2.12
C GLY A 231 33.83 -15.44 0.72
N GLY A 232 32.49 -15.51 0.61
CA GLY A 232 31.75 -15.35 -0.64
C GLY A 232 31.38 -13.90 -0.95
N THR A 233 30.52 -13.71 -1.95
CA THR A 233 29.99 -12.40 -2.36
C THR A 233 28.49 -12.35 -2.21
N THR A 234 27.93 -11.15 -1.99
CA THR A 234 26.49 -10.92 -1.90
C THR A 234 25.87 -10.63 -3.27
N GLU A 235 24.58 -11.01 -3.44
CA GLU A 235 23.76 -10.63 -4.59
C GLU A 235 23.22 -9.17 -4.51
N GLY A 236 23.51 -8.47 -3.41
CA GLY A 236 23.12 -7.07 -3.20
C GLY A 236 21.65 -6.86 -2.81
N PRO A 237 21.21 -5.58 -2.72
CA PRO A 237 19.89 -5.21 -2.20
C PRO A 237 18.72 -5.73 -3.03
N LEU A 238 18.87 -5.90 -4.35
CA LEU A 238 17.76 -6.24 -5.23
C LEU A 238 17.23 -7.66 -5.00
N SER A 239 18.10 -8.60 -4.67
CA SER A 239 17.72 -9.97 -4.31
C SER A 239 16.87 -9.99 -3.03
N PHE A 240 17.24 -9.18 -2.05
CA PHE A 240 16.47 -9.06 -0.81
C PHE A 240 15.12 -8.36 -1.02
N ILE A 241 15.03 -7.33 -1.87
CA ILE A 241 13.74 -6.73 -2.26
C ILE A 241 12.77 -7.80 -2.81
N GLN A 242 13.28 -8.77 -3.59
CA GLN A 242 12.47 -9.89 -4.07
C GLN A 242 11.95 -10.78 -2.93
N VAL A 243 12.76 -11.02 -1.88
CA VAL A 243 12.33 -11.78 -0.69
C VAL A 243 11.18 -11.07 0.01
N PHE A 244 11.30 -9.76 0.27
CA PHE A 244 10.22 -8.95 0.85
C PHE A 244 8.97 -8.99 -0.01
N SER A 245 9.11 -8.87 -1.34
CA SER A 245 7.99 -8.92 -2.27
C SER A 245 7.27 -10.27 -2.21
N LYS A 246 8.00 -11.39 -2.22
CA LYS A 246 7.41 -12.73 -2.13
C LYS A 246 6.75 -13.00 -0.78
N ALA A 247 7.35 -12.55 0.32
CA ALA A 247 6.74 -12.60 1.64
C ALA A 247 5.42 -11.81 1.67
N THR A 248 5.40 -10.62 1.08
CA THR A 248 4.20 -9.76 0.98
C THR A 248 3.09 -10.39 0.15
N ASP A 249 3.42 -11.08 -0.97
CA ASP A 249 2.43 -11.79 -1.79
C ASP A 249 1.65 -12.85 -0.99
N ALA A 250 2.32 -13.49 -0.02
CA ALA A 250 1.71 -14.50 0.84
C ALA A 250 0.78 -13.90 1.92
N ILE A 251 0.91 -12.59 2.21
CA ILE A 251 0.20 -11.93 3.31
C ILE A 251 -0.92 -11.06 2.73
N GLN A 252 -2.17 -11.40 3.04
CA GLN A 252 -3.32 -10.57 2.74
C GLN A 252 -3.60 -9.64 3.92
N GLN A 253 -3.59 -8.33 3.68
CA GLN A 253 -3.95 -7.34 4.69
C GLN A 253 -5.42 -7.51 5.09
N GLY A 254 -5.67 -8.02 6.31
CA GLY A 254 -7.01 -8.18 6.86
C GLY A 254 -7.99 -8.94 5.94
N ALA A 255 -7.52 -9.91 5.16
CA ALA A 255 -8.24 -10.69 4.15
C ALA A 255 -8.81 -9.89 2.94
N PHE A 256 -8.73 -8.54 2.93
CA PHE A 256 -9.39 -7.71 1.92
C PHE A 256 -8.44 -6.75 1.17
N ARG A 257 -7.18 -6.64 1.57
CA ARG A 257 -6.20 -5.74 0.94
C ARG A 257 -4.88 -6.48 0.72
N ARG A 258 -4.25 -6.27 -0.45
CA ARG A 258 -2.88 -6.76 -0.70
C ARG A 258 -1.88 -5.93 0.11
N GLY A 259 -0.79 -6.55 0.57
CA GLY A 259 0.35 -5.86 1.14
C GLY A 259 0.92 -4.85 0.14
N ALA A 260 1.36 -3.69 0.63
CA ALA A 260 2.00 -2.67 -0.18
C ALA A 260 3.29 -2.20 0.49
N ASN A 261 4.34 -2.06 -0.31
CA ASN A 261 5.67 -1.64 0.12
C ASN A 261 6.18 -0.45 -0.69
N MET A 262 7.08 0.32 -0.09
CA MET A 262 7.97 1.26 -0.77
C MET A 262 9.40 0.74 -0.62
N GLY A 263 10.09 0.58 -1.75
CA GLY A 263 11.52 0.31 -1.79
C GLY A 263 12.28 1.55 -2.23
N ILE A 264 13.23 1.99 -1.43
CA ILE A 264 14.04 3.17 -1.72
C ILE A 264 15.50 2.79 -1.82
N LEU A 265 16.18 3.35 -2.84
CA LEU A 265 17.63 3.30 -2.96
C LEU A 265 18.18 4.70 -3.23
N ARG A 266 19.31 5.04 -2.57
CA ARG A 266 19.97 6.33 -2.80
C ARG A 266 20.60 6.37 -4.19
N VAL A 267 20.58 7.54 -4.82
CA VAL A 267 21.20 7.76 -6.14
C VAL A 267 22.70 7.48 -6.13
N ASP A 268 23.36 7.67 -4.98
CA ASP A 268 24.79 7.40 -4.77
C ASP A 268 25.11 5.95 -4.30
N HIS A 269 24.16 5.03 -4.41
CA HIS A 269 24.41 3.60 -4.16
C HIS A 269 24.98 2.92 -5.42
N PRO A 270 25.98 2.01 -5.30
CA PRO A 270 26.59 1.36 -6.47
C PRO A 270 25.62 0.57 -7.37
N ASP A 271 24.51 0.06 -6.83
CA ASP A 271 23.51 -0.71 -7.58
C ASP A 271 22.35 0.15 -8.11
N VAL A 272 22.49 1.47 -8.13
CA VAL A 272 21.38 2.38 -8.50
C VAL A 272 20.88 2.14 -9.92
N ILE A 273 21.77 1.85 -10.88
CA ILE A 273 21.38 1.59 -12.29
C ILE A 273 20.44 0.39 -12.37
N THR A 274 20.87 -0.74 -11.76
CA THR A 274 20.06 -1.97 -11.74
C THR A 274 18.73 -1.77 -11.00
N PHE A 275 18.73 -0.93 -9.95
CA PHE A 275 17.52 -0.59 -9.21
C PHE A 275 16.53 0.22 -10.06
N ILE A 276 17.00 1.22 -10.84
CA ILE A 276 16.16 2.00 -11.75
C ILE A 276 15.48 1.08 -12.77
N GLN A 277 16.23 0.10 -13.30
CA GLN A 277 15.76 -0.86 -14.31
C GLN A 277 14.95 -2.02 -13.72
N PHE A 278 14.82 -2.12 -12.39
CA PHE A 278 14.31 -3.30 -11.72
C PHE A 278 12.84 -3.63 -12.04
N LYS A 279 12.04 -2.65 -12.44
CA LYS A 279 10.63 -2.82 -12.85
C LYS A 279 10.39 -2.79 -14.36
N ASP A 280 11.40 -3.04 -15.17
CA ASP A 280 11.22 -3.22 -16.61
C ASP A 280 10.29 -4.38 -16.94
N ASP A 281 10.31 -5.42 -16.12
CA ASP A 281 9.33 -6.49 -16.12
C ASP A 281 8.18 -6.15 -15.15
N LEU A 282 7.09 -5.61 -15.70
CA LEU A 282 5.90 -5.21 -14.93
C LEU A 282 5.19 -6.35 -14.19
N SER A 283 5.53 -7.62 -14.50
CA SER A 283 5.02 -8.80 -13.79
C SER A 283 5.67 -8.96 -12.41
N LYS A 284 6.86 -8.40 -12.22
CA LYS A 284 7.61 -8.45 -10.96
C LYS A 284 7.24 -7.30 -10.03
N LEU A 285 7.40 -7.49 -8.74
CA LEU A 285 7.26 -6.46 -7.70
C LEU A 285 5.92 -5.68 -7.78
N GLN A 286 4.82 -6.33 -8.10
CA GLN A 286 3.50 -5.68 -8.19
C GLN A 286 2.99 -5.13 -6.85
N ASN A 287 3.56 -5.59 -5.73
CA ASN A 287 3.28 -5.13 -4.38
C ASN A 287 4.30 -4.10 -3.85
N TYR A 288 5.22 -3.63 -4.71
CA TYR A 288 6.20 -2.59 -4.42
C TYR A 288 5.99 -1.36 -5.29
N ASN A 289 6.10 -0.19 -4.69
CA ASN A 289 6.48 1.04 -5.35
C ASN A 289 7.98 1.25 -5.13
N ILE A 290 8.70 1.74 -6.11
CA ILE A 290 10.13 2.04 -5.99
C ILE A 290 10.40 3.52 -6.22
N SER A 291 11.35 4.07 -5.45
CA SER A 291 11.80 5.46 -5.59
C SER A 291 13.30 5.59 -5.42
N VAL A 292 13.91 6.47 -6.19
CA VAL A 292 15.31 6.87 -6.00
C VAL A 292 15.35 8.09 -5.09
N THR A 293 16.17 8.06 -4.03
CA THR A 293 16.41 9.28 -3.25
C THR A 293 17.56 10.06 -3.87
N VAL A 294 17.27 11.32 -4.20
CA VAL A 294 18.21 12.26 -4.82
C VAL A 294 18.70 13.24 -3.78
N THR A 295 20.03 13.51 -3.80
CA THR A 295 20.69 14.44 -2.89
C THR A 295 20.83 15.84 -3.50
N ASP A 296 20.95 16.87 -2.68
CA ASP A 296 21.22 18.23 -3.15
C ASP A 296 22.53 18.31 -3.93
N LYS A 297 23.55 17.52 -3.54
CA LYS A 297 24.81 17.40 -4.28
C LYS A 297 24.57 16.91 -5.70
N PHE A 298 23.77 15.84 -5.88
CA PHE A 298 23.43 15.31 -7.20
C PHE A 298 22.71 16.37 -8.07
N VAL A 299 21.75 17.09 -7.48
CA VAL A 299 21.03 18.18 -8.18
C VAL A 299 21.97 19.30 -8.58
N GLN A 300 22.90 19.68 -7.70
CA GLN A 300 23.89 20.71 -7.98
C GLN A 300 24.82 20.29 -9.12
N GLU A 301 25.33 19.05 -9.11
CA GLU A 301 26.17 18.51 -10.19
C GLU A 301 25.40 18.41 -11.50
N LEU A 302 24.14 17.97 -11.47
CA LEU A 302 23.25 17.88 -12.64
C LEU A 302 23.10 19.25 -13.33
N ARG A 303 22.94 20.32 -12.55
CA ARG A 303 22.73 21.67 -13.09
C ARG A 303 24.02 22.36 -13.52
N SER A 304 25.11 22.14 -12.79
CA SER A 304 26.37 22.79 -13.05
C SER A 304 27.19 22.11 -14.15
N ASN A 305 27.24 20.78 -14.13
CA ASN A 305 27.98 19.98 -15.13
C ASN A 305 27.41 18.56 -15.24
N PRO A 306 26.36 18.30 -16.01
CA PRO A 306 25.74 16.97 -16.13
C PRO A 306 26.68 15.89 -16.70
N ARG A 307 27.80 16.28 -17.29
CA ARG A 307 28.80 15.34 -17.85
C ARG A 307 29.82 14.85 -16.81
N VAL A 308 29.77 15.32 -15.56
CA VAL A 308 30.68 14.84 -14.53
C VAL A 308 30.39 13.35 -14.24
N PRO A 309 31.45 12.52 -14.10
CA PRO A 309 31.27 11.13 -13.72
C PRO A 309 30.53 11.00 -12.38
N HIS A 310 29.45 10.23 -12.37
CA HIS A 310 28.65 10.01 -11.18
C HIS A 310 29.43 9.25 -10.10
N GLN A 311 29.39 9.77 -8.87
CA GLN A 311 30.08 9.21 -7.71
C GLN A 311 29.11 8.36 -6.88
N VAL A 312 29.52 7.14 -6.53
CA VAL A 312 28.77 6.24 -5.64
C VAL A 312 29.60 5.83 -4.43
N GLN A 313 28.94 5.62 -3.30
CA GLN A 313 29.58 5.22 -2.06
C GLN A 313 29.20 3.79 -1.70
N ASN A 314 30.18 2.91 -1.45
CA ASN A 314 29.92 1.62 -0.84
C ASN A 314 29.46 1.82 0.62
N PRO A 315 28.24 1.40 1.01
CA PRO A 315 27.73 1.68 2.36
C PRO A 315 28.49 0.97 3.47
N ARG A 316 29.15 -0.18 3.19
CA ARG A 316 29.97 -0.94 4.15
C ARG A 316 31.36 -0.31 4.35
N THR A 317 32.11 -0.06 3.26
CA THR A 317 33.48 0.46 3.35
C THR A 317 33.55 1.99 3.46
N ARG A 318 32.48 2.70 3.12
CA ARG A 318 32.39 4.16 3.01
C ARG A 318 33.26 4.75 1.89
N GLU A 319 33.85 3.92 1.05
CA GLU A 319 34.66 4.36 -0.08
C GLU A 319 33.81 4.93 -1.21
N TRP A 320 34.25 6.05 -1.77
CA TRP A 320 33.67 6.67 -2.93
C TRP A 320 34.39 6.22 -4.20
N LYS A 321 33.61 5.89 -5.22
CA LYS A 321 34.14 5.54 -6.55
C LYS A 321 33.25 6.09 -7.65
N LYS A 322 33.84 6.29 -8.83
CA LYS A 322 33.05 6.59 -10.03
C LYS A 322 32.25 5.36 -10.43
N LEU A 323 30.99 5.56 -10.81
CA LEU A 323 30.11 4.46 -11.23
C LEU A 323 30.48 4.02 -12.65
N GLU A 324 31.11 2.85 -12.74
CA GLU A 324 31.58 2.28 -14.01
C GLU A 324 30.43 1.61 -14.78
N LYS A 325 30.39 1.80 -16.12
CA LYS A 325 29.49 1.07 -17.01
C LYS A 325 29.95 -0.39 -17.11
N LYS A 326 28.98 -1.31 -17.10
CA LYS A 326 29.26 -2.75 -17.25
C LYS A 326 28.90 -3.20 -18.67
N GLY A 327 29.76 -3.98 -19.26
CA GLY A 327 29.50 -4.65 -20.54
C GLY A 327 28.50 -5.81 -20.40
N ALA A 328 28.13 -6.41 -21.54
CA ALA A 328 27.21 -7.57 -21.57
C ALA A 328 27.74 -8.80 -20.78
N ASP A 329 29.05 -8.88 -20.56
CA ASP A 329 29.72 -9.90 -19.73
C ASP A 329 29.75 -9.55 -18.23
N GLY A 330 29.13 -8.44 -17.84
CA GLY A 330 29.09 -7.93 -16.47
C GLY A 330 30.39 -7.28 -15.97
N LYS A 331 31.41 -7.18 -16.80
CA LYS A 331 32.72 -6.56 -16.45
C LYS A 331 32.68 -5.06 -16.74
N GLY A 332 33.51 -4.31 -16.00
CA GLY A 332 33.69 -2.88 -16.24
C GLY A 332 34.26 -2.63 -17.64
N THR A 333 33.75 -1.58 -18.30
CA THR A 333 34.15 -1.17 -19.63
C THR A 333 35.26 -0.12 -19.63
N GLY A 334 35.61 0.44 -18.48
CA GLY A 334 36.47 1.62 -18.35
C GLY A 334 35.77 2.95 -18.58
N GLU A 335 34.51 2.91 -19.00
CA GLU A 335 33.62 4.09 -19.10
C GLU A 335 32.80 4.27 -17.83
N TYR A 336 32.43 5.51 -17.54
CA TYR A 336 31.68 5.84 -16.34
C TYR A 336 30.34 6.48 -16.68
N TRP A 337 29.32 6.16 -15.90
CA TRP A 337 28.05 6.86 -15.93
C TRP A 337 28.27 8.33 -15.53
N THR A 338 27.66 9.25 -16.25
CA THR A 338 27.62 10.65 -15.85
C THR A 338 26.36 10.94 -15.05
N VAL A 339 26.36 12.03 -14.29
CA VAL A 339 25.18 12.48 -13.51
C VAL A 339 23.98 12.70 -14.44
N GLY A 340 24.19 13.29 -15.62
CA GLY A 340 23.14 13.48 -16.62
C GLY A 340 22.57 12.17 -17.13
N GLU A 341 23.41 11.18 -17.47
CA GLU A 341 22.96 9.86 -17.94
C GLU A 341 22.14 9.10 -16.88
N VAL A 342 22.52 9.22 -15.58
CA VAL A 342 21.74 8.61 -14.49
C VAL A 342 20.37 9.29 -14.36
N TRP A 343 20.33 10.63 -14.50
CA TRP A 343 19.07 11.37 -14.49
C TRP A 343 18.19 11.03 -15.69
N ASP A 344 18.76 10.95 -16.88
CA ASP A 344 18.07 10.54 -18.10
C ASP A 344 17.45 9.14 -17.95
N LEU A 345 18.18 8.21 -17.34
CA LEU A 345 17.71 6.85 -17.09
C LEU A 345 16.52 6.84 -16.13
N ILE A 346 16.54 7.62 -15.04
CA ILE A 346 15.40 7.75 -14.11
C ILE A 346 14.17 8.25 -14.90
N ILE A 347 14.32 9.29 -15.72
CA ILE A 347 13.23 9.89 -16.49
C ILE A 347 12.66 8.92 -17.52
N GLU A 348 13.53 8.22 -18.28
CA GLU A 348 13.13 7.25 -19.28
C GLU A 348 12.29 6.11 -18.66
N HIS A 349 12.76 5.56 -17.52
CA HIS A 349 12.03 4.50 -16.84
C HIS A 349 10.72 5.00 -16.23
N ALA A 350 10.69 6.19 -15.65
CA ALA A 350 9.48 6.83 -15.19
C ALA A 350 8.46 7.05 -16.31
N TRP A 351 8.91 7.47 -17.50
CA TRP A 351 8.07 7.56 -18.70
C TRP A 351 7.51 6.21 -19.13
N ARG A 352 8.36 5.16 -19.13
CA ARG A 352 8.02 3.83 -19.63
C ARG A 352 7.06 3.08 -18.71
N THR A 353 7.27 3.14 -17.39
CA THR A 353 6.59 2.29 -16.40
C THR A 353 5.85 3.07 -15.30
N GLY A 354 6.03 4.38 -15.20
CA GLY A 354 5.59 5.22 -14.08
C GLY A 354 6.47 5.10 -12.85
N GLU A 355 7.61 4.40 -12.93
CA GLU A 355 8.56 4.20 -11.83
C GLU A 355 10.00 4.16 -12.37
N PRO A 356 11.00 4.57 -11.55
CA PRO A 356 10.90 4.97 -10.15
C PRO A 356 10.32 6.38 -9.96
N GLY A 357 9.71 6.63 -8.79
CA GLY A 357 9.51 7.97 -8.29
C GLY A 357 10.82 8.58 -7.80
N VAL A 358 10.82 9.88 -7.50
CA VAL A 358 11.96 10.59 -6.92
C VAL A 358 11.58 11.17 -5.57
N VAL A 359 12.47 11.02 -4.58
CA VAL A 359 12.38 11.66 -3.25
C VAL A 359 13.63 12.50 -3.03
N PHE A 360 13.45 13.80 -2.78
CA PHE A 360 14.53 14.74 -2.48
C PHE A 360 14.88 14.65 -0.99
N ILE A 361 15.75 13.69 -0.65
CA ILE A 361 15.96 13.28 0.74
C ILE A 361 16.59 14.38 1.61
N ASP A 362 17.45 15.21 1.05
CA ASP A 362 18.08 16.31 1.80
C ASP A 362 17.05 17.39 2.13
N ARG A 363 16.09 17.67 1.24
CA ARG A 363 14.95 18.58 1.52
C ARG A 363 14.05 18.04 2.63
N VAL A 364 13.77 16.72 2.59
CA VAL A 364 13.01 16.04 3.65
C VAL A 364 13.71 16.22 4.99
N ASN A 365 15.01 15.98 5.05
CA ASN A 365 15.80 16.10 6.27
C ASN A 365 16.07 17.55 6.70
N ALA A 366 16.18 18.49 5.75
CA ALA A 366 16.30 19.92 6.07
C ALA A 366 15.07 20.42 6.84
N LYS A 367 13.87 19.99 6.42
CA LYS A 367 12.58 20.34 7.04
C LYS A 367 12.16 19.39 8.20
N ASN A 368 13.02 18.43 8.60
CA ASN A 368 12.76 17.56 9.74
C ASN A 368 12.94 18.34 11.07
N PRO A 369 11.88 18.59 11.85
CA PRO A 369 12.00 19.36 13.11
C PRO A 369 12.61 18.56 14.26
N ILE A 370 12.76 17.24 14.13
CA ILE A 370 13.27 16.33 15.17
C ILE A 370 14.56 15.63 14.73
N LYS A 371 15.52 16.44 14.22
CA LYS A 371 16.85 15.95 13.81
C LYS A 371 17.63 15.25 14.93
N ASN A 372 17.32 15.58 16.20
CA ASN A 372 17.83 14.92 17.40
C ASN A 372 17.43 13.45 17.53
N VAL A 373 16.37 13.00 16.86
CA VAL A 373 15.95 11.58 16.78
C VAL A 373 16.76 10.82 15.72
N GLY A 374 17.14 11.49 14.64
CA GLY A 374 17.92 10.91 13.54
C GLY A 374 17.49 11.40 12.17
N LEU A 375 18.02 10.75 11.13
CA LEU A 375 17.68 11.06 9.75
C LEU A 375 16.49 10.20 9.26
N ILE A 376 15.70 10.80 8.39
CA ILE A 376 14.66 10.12 7.63
C ILE A 376 15.32 9.49 6.40
N GLU A 377 15.07 8.21 6.14
CA GLU A 377 15.70 7.45 5.05
C GLU A 377 14.70 6.87 4.05
N ALA A 378 13.42 6.78 4.43
CA ALA A 378 12.38 6.19 3.59
C ALA A 378 11.02 6.84 3.83
N THR A 379 10.06 6.48 2.97
CA THR A 379 8.67 6.87 3.09
C THR A 379 7.78 5.62 3.14
N ASN A 380 6.50 5.80 3.52
CA ASN A 380 5.47 4.78 3.35
C ASN A 380 5.19 4.49 1.84
N PRO A 381 4.36 3.49 1.49
CA PRO A 381 4.12 3.09 0.09
C PRO A 381 3.62 4.19 -0.85
N CYS A 382 2.86 5.16 -0.34
CA CYS A 382 2.29 6.26 -1.15
C CYS A 382 3.14 7.54 -1.14
N GLY A 383 4.23 7.57 -0.38
CA GLY A 383 5.20 8.68 -0.38
C GLY A 383 4.83 9.88 0.48
N GLU A 384 3.63 9.95 1.08
CA GLU A 384 3.19 11.10 1.87
C GLU A 384 3.81 11.16 3.28
N GLN A 385 4.37 10.06 3.78
CA GLN A 385 4.95 9.97 5.11
C GLN A 385 6.43 9.60 5.09
N PRO A 386 7.33 10.58 4.97
CA PRO A 386 8.73 10.38 5.32
C PRO A 386 8.86 10.13 6.82
N LEU A 387 9.39 8.97 7.20
CA LEU A 387 9.43 8.50 8.58
C LEU A 387 10.85 8.08 9.00
N HIS A 388 11.14 8.20 10.29
CA HIS A 388 12.34 7.60 10.88
C HIS A 388 12.20 6.06 10.92
N PRO A 389 13.31 5.32 11.04
CA PRO A 389 13.26 3.88 11.31
C PRO A 389 12.40 3.55 12.54
N TYR A 390 11.51 2.56 12.41
CA TYR A 390 10.49 2.17 13.40
C TYR A 390 9.43 3.23 13.72
N ASP A 391 9.37 4.35 13.00
CA ASP A 391 8.29 5.33 13.18
C ASP A 391 7.02 4.89 12.45
N SER A 392 5.88 5.39 12.93
CA SER A 392 4.59 5.16 12.30
C SER A 392 3.73 6.42 12.33
N CYS A 393 2.78 6.50 11.41
CA CYS A 393 1.83 7.60 11.36
C CYS A 393 0.40 7.09 11.27
N ASN A 394 -0.48 7.67 12.09
CA ASN A 394 -1.92 7.60 11.93
C ASN A 394 -2.39 8.79 11.10
N LEU A 395 -3.39 8.56 10.26
CA LEU A 395 -3.85 9.54 9.29
C LEU A 395 -5.35 9.82 9.45
N GLY A 396 -5.74 11.01 9.05
CA GLY A 396 -7.14 11.38 8.88
C GLY A 396 -7.26 12.53 7.89
N SER A 397 -8.42 12.67 7.25
CA SER A 397 -8.63 13.68 6.21
C SER A 397 -9.97 14.38 6.38
N ILE A 398 -9.93 15.71 6.27
CA ILE A 398 -11.09 16.59 6.33
C ILE A 398 -11.69 16.74 4.93
N ASN A 399 -13.00 16.64 4.80
CA ASN A 399 -13.73 16.74 3.53
C ASN A 399 -14.06 18.20 3.20
N LEU A 400 -13.21 18.84 2.41
CA LEU A 400 -13.30 20.27 2.07
C LEU A 400 -14.61 20.66 1.38
N GLY A 401 -15.20 19.77 0.59
CA GLY A 401 -16.43 20.04 -0.14
C GLY A 401 -17.63 20.38 0.77
N LEU A 402 -17.58 20.04 2.06
CA LEU A 402 -18.65 20.31 3.02
C LEU A 402 -18.57 21.71 3.67
N PHE A 403 -17.45 22.39 3.53
CA PHE A 403 -17.24 23.76 4.07
C PHE A 403 -17.56 24.84 3.05
N VAL A 404 -18.05 24.48 1.85
CA VAL A 404 -18.51 25.46 0.86
C VAL A 404 -20.00 25.64 1.00
N HIS A 405 -20.40 26.84 1.40
CA HIS A 405 -21.80 27.25 1.57
C HIS A 405 -22.20 28.29 0.50
N GLY A 406 -23.48 28.33 0.16
CA GLY A 406 -24.00 29.16 -0.91
C GLY A 406 -23.77 28.55 -2.31
N GLU A 407 -24.19 29.26 -3.33
CA GLU A 407 -24.13 28.80 -4.71
C GLU A 407 -23.72 29.94 -5.67
N GLY A 408 -23.07 29.59 -6.77
CA GLY A 408 -22.63 30.52 -7.79
C GLY A 408 -21.80 31.68 -7.23
N ALA A 409 -22.13 32.91 -7.47
CA ALA A 409 -21.39 34.08 -6.97
C ALA A 409 -21.47 34.28 -5.43
N GLN A 410 -22.35 33.56 -4.75
CA GLN A 410 -22.48 33.59 -3.29
C GLN A 410 -21.75 32.43 -2.62
N ALA A 411 -21.17 31.52 -3.39
CA ALA A 411 -20.39 30.42 -2.84
C ALA A 411 -19.16 30.96 -2.07
N ARG A 412 -19.00 30.51 -0.84
CA ARG A 412 -17.86 30.87 0.01
C ARG A 412 -17.44 29.71 0.86
N PHE A 413 -16.16 29.61 1.14
CA PHE A 413 -15.60 28.63 2.05
C PHE A 413 -15.71 29.13 3.50
N ASP A 414 -16.22 28.29 4.40
CA ASP A 414 -16.37 28.60 5.83
C ASP A 414 -15.06 28.26 6.57
N TRP A 415 -14.23 29.28 6.72
CA TRP A 415 -12.93 29.16 7.39
C TRP A 415 -13.06 28.92 8.89
N ASP A 416 -14.08 29.42 9.55
CA ASP A 416 -14.25 29.30 11.00
C ASP A 416 -14.70 27.88 11.36
N GLU A 417 -15.64 27.29 10.60
CA GLU A 417 -16.03 25.90 10.76
C GLU A 417 -14.84 24.98 10.46
N TYR A 418 -14.07 25.27 9.39
CA TYR A 418 -12.87 24.49 9.04
C TYR A 418 -11.84 24.49 10.16
N LYS A 419 -11.53 25.62 10.77
CA LYS A 419 -10.63 25.75 11.93
C LYS A 419 -11.10 24.94 13.13
N ALA A 420 -12.38 25.03 13.48
CA ALA A 420 -12.98 24.26 14.57
C ALA A 420 -12.81 22.75 14.37
N VAL A 421 -13.04 22.26 13.14
CA VAL A 421 -12.86 20.85 12.79
C VAL A 421 -11.38 20.44 12.85
N ILE A 422 -10.43 21.32 12.44
CA ILE A 422 -8.98 21.05 12.56
C ILE A 422 -8.59 20.80 14.02
N HIS A 423 -9.06 21.61 14.95
CA HIS A 423 -8.74 21.43 16.37
C HIS A 423 -9.26 20.11 16.92
N THR A 424 -10.51 19.74 16.64
CA THR A 424 -11.11 18.47 17.09
C THR A 424 -10.41 17.27 16.46
N THR A 425 -10.07 17.34 15.17
CA THR A 425 -9.42 16.24 14.45
C THR A 425 -7.94 16.06 14.83
N THR A 426 -7.24 17.15 15.20
CA THR A 426 -5.89 17.08 15.78
C THR A 426 -5.92 16.33 17.11
N ARG A 427 -6.89 16.63 17.99
CA ARG A 427 -7.11 15.86 19.23
C ARG A 427 -7.45 14.41 18.95
N PHE A 428 -8.30 14.13 17.95
CA PHE A 428 -8.63 12.76 17.55
C PHE A 428 -7.34 11.97 17.22
N LEU A 429 -6.47 12.54 16.37
CA LEU A 429 -5.23 11.85 15.94
C LEU A 429 -4.20 11.73 17.08
N ASP A 430 -4.09 12.70 17.99
CA ASP A 430 -3.25 12.55 19.19
C ASP A 430 -3.75 11.43 20.11
N ASN A 431 -5.07 11.31 20.28
CA ASN A 431 -5.69 10.23 21.05
C ASN A 431 -5.46 8.85 20.39
N VAL A 432 -5.44 8.77 19.06
CA VAL A 432 -5.15 7.51 18.35
C VAL A 432 -3.79 6.94 18.73
N ILE A 433 -2.78 7.78 19.00
CA ILE A 433 -1.44 7.32 19.43
C ILE A 433 -1.52 6.48 20.72
N GLU A 434 -2.35 6.89 21.67
CA GLU A 434 -2.54 6.15 22.93
C GLU A 434 -3.49 4.95 22.78
N ALA A 435 -4.54 5.07 21.94
CA ALA A 435 -5.50 3.99 21.72
C ALA A 435 -4.93 2.84 20.86
N ASN A 436 -3.82 3.07 20.17
CA ASN A 436 -3.21 2.15 19.21
C ASN A 436 -2.52 0.97 19.90
N LYS A 437 -2.75 -0.24 19.38
CA LYS A 437 -1.96 -1.43 19.73
C LYS A 437 -0.88 -1.63 18.69
N TYR A 438 0.35 -1.36 19.06
CA TYR A 438 1.47 -1.44 18.15
C TYR A 438 1.92 -2.89 17.92
N PRO A 439 2.27 -3.29 16.68
CA PRO A 439 2.68 -4.66 16.37
C PRO A 439 4.07 -5.02 16.92
N LEU A 440 4.90 -4.01 17.23
CA LEU A 440 6.27 -4.18 17.73
C LEU A 440 6.55 -3.12 18.82
N PRO A 441 7.29 -3.50 19.90
CA PRO A 441 7.67 -2.56 20.97
C PRO A 441 8.51 -1.37 20.47
N GLN A 442 9.40 -1.58 19.48
CA GLN A 442 10.22 -0.53 18.90
C GLN A 442 9.36 0.54 18.21
N ILE A 443 8.30 0.10 17.51
CA ILE A 443 7.35 1.02 16.86
C ILE A 443 6.56 1.80 17.91
N GLU A 444 6.11 1.15 18.97
CA GLU A 444 5.42 1.81 20.09
C GLU A 444 6.29 2.89 20.71
N THR A 445 7.54 2.55 21.03
CA THR A 445 8.51 3.48 21.61
C THR A 445 8.73 4.67 20.70
N MET A 446 9.03 4.46 19.42
CA MET A 446 9.28 5.52 18.47
C MET A 446 8.05 6.40 18.25
N SER A 447 6.88 5.81 18.00
CA SER A 447 5.63 6.55 17.78
C SER A 447 5.21 7.39 18.98
N LYS A 448 5.40 6.89 20.20
CA LYS A 448 5.16 7.66 21.43
C LYS A 448 6.24 8.73 21.69
N THR A 449 7.46 8.51 21.24
CA THR A 449 8.57 9.48 21.35
C THR A 449 8.37 10.66 20.41
N THR A 450 7.98 10.41 19.17
CA THR A 450 7.78 11.46 18.15
C THR A 450 6.38 12.06 18.19
N ARG A 451 5.39 11.32 18.63
CA ARG A 451 3.96 11.65 18.60
C ARG A 451 3.51 12.25 17.27
N ARG A 452 3.99 11.69 16.18
CA ARG A 452 3.67 12.12 14.81
C ARG A 452 2.22 11.81 14.48
N ILE A 453 1.49 12.78 13.93
CA ILE A 453 0.17 12.62 13.34
C ILE A 453 0.18 13.14 11.90
N GLY A 454 -0.79 12.71 11.10
CA GLY A 454 -0.93 13.12 9.70
C GLY A 454 -2.36 13.54 9.38
N LEU A 455 -2.72 14.77 9.73
CA LEU A 455 -3.97 15.39 9.33
C LEU A 455 -3.84 15.93 7.91
N GLY A 456 -4.78 15.57 7.05
CA GLY A 456 -4.82 16.01 5.66
C GLY A 456 -6.24 16.37 5.22
N VAL A 457 -6.41 16.45 3.89
CA VAL A 457 -7.67 16.84 3.26
C VAL A 457 -8.11 15.84 2.20
N MET A 458 -9.39 15.83 1.89
CA MET A 458 -10.04 15.18 0.75
C MET A 458 -11.18 16.08 0.27
N GLY A 459 -11.81 15.77 -0.85
CA GLY A 459 -12.90 16.62 -1.38
C GLY A 459 -12.42 17.95 -1.95
N PHE A 460 -11.14 18.09 -2.30
CA PHE A 460 -10.60 19.35 -2.81
C PHE A 460 -11.18 19.72 -4.17
N ALA A 461 -11.27 18.75 -5.10
CA ALA A 461 -11.88 19.01 -6.42
C ALA A 461 -13.37 19.38 -6.28
N ASP A 462 -14.10 18.74 -5.34
CA ASP A 462 -15.50 19.11 -5.07
C ASP A 462 -15.62 20.53 -4.50
N ALA A 463 -14.71 20.94 -3.63
CA ALA A 463 -14.68 22.31 -3.10
C ALA A 463 -14.42 23.34 -4.22
N LEU A 464 -13.48 23.07 -5.12
CA LEU A 464 -13.22 23.92 -6.28
C LEU A 464 -14.46 24.03 -7.18
N PHE A 465 -15.12 22.91 -7.50
CA PHE A 465 -16.34 22.90 -8.31
C PHE A 465 -17.45 23.74 -7.68
N LYS A 466 -17.68 23.62 -6.38
CA LYS A 466 -18.68 24.39 -5.65
C LYS A 466 -18.35 25.89 -5.60
N LEU A 467 -17.08 26.24 -5.51
CA LEU A 467 -16.59 27.63 -5.53
C LEU A 467 -16.55 28.22 -6.95
N GLY A 468 -16.77 27.42 -8.00
CA GLY A 468 -16.64 27.88 -9.38
C GLY A 468 -15.17 28.12 -9.81
N LEU A 469 -14.20 27.49 -9.13
CA LEU A 469 -12.77 27.61 -9.43
C LEU A 469 -12.31 26.43 -10.28
N ALA A 470 -11.53 26.70 -11.30
CA ALA A 470 -10.91 25.64 -12.07
C ALA A 470 -9.61 25.17 -11.38
N TYR A 471 -9.33 23.87 -11.44
CA TYR A 471 -8.15 23.25 -10.84
C TYR A 471 -6.84 23.75 -11.44
N ASP A 472 -6.84 23.98 -12.76
CA ASP A 472 -5.70 24.38 -13.60
C ASP A 472 -5.57 25.89 -13.76
N THR A 473 -5.72 26.64 -12.66
CA THR A 473 -5.57 28.10 -12.59
C THR A 473 -4.73 28.54 -11.41
N ALA A 474 -4.24 29.77 -11.48
CA ALA A 474 -3.53 30.41 -10.38
C ALA A 474 -4.43 30.58 -9.15
N GLU A 475 -5.71 30.90 -9.37
CA GLU A 475 -6.73 31.04 -8.30
C GLU A 475 -7.00 29.70 -7.61
N GLY A 476 -7.14 28.60 -8.38
CA GLY A 476 -7.28 27.25 -7.82
C GLY A 476 -6.08 26.85 -7.00
N CYS A 477 -4.86 27.12 -7.47
CA CYS A 477 -3.63 26.87 -6.71
C CYS A 477 -3.53 27.75 -5.45
N ALA A 478 -3.89 29.03 -5.53
CA ALA A 478 -3.90 29.93 -4.38
C ALA A 478 -4.90 29.50 -3.30
N PHE A 479 -6.08 29.01 -3.70
CA PHE A 479 -7.05 28.43 -2.75
C PHE A 479 -6.47 27.18 -2.09
N GLY A 480 -5.83 26.28 -2.84
CA GLY A 480 -5.15 25.09 -2.29
C GLY A 480 -4.06 25.44 -1.30
N GLU A 481 -3.22 26.45 -1.61
CA GLU A 481 -2.18 26.96 -0.71
C GLU A 481 -2.80 27.51 0.57
N GLN A 482 -3.85 28.29 0.48
CA GLN A 482 -4.53 28.85 1.64
C GLN A 482 -5.16 27.77 2.52
N VAL A 483 -5.82 26.77 1.94
CA VAL A 483 -6.38 25.61 2.66
C VAL A 483 -5.29 24.92 3.47
N MET A 484 -4.16 24.62 2.84
CA MET A 484 -3.07 23.89 3.51
C MET A 484 -2.36 24.77 4.56
N LYS A 485 -2.22 26.06 4.31
CA LYS A 485 -1.66 27.02 5.27
C LYS A 485 -2.50 27.06 6.53
N VAL A 486 -3.83 27.23 6.40
CA VAL A 486 -4.75 27.25 7.56
C VAL A 486 -4.70 25.90 8.29
N LEU A 487 -4.71 24.76 7.55
CA LEU A 487 -4.59 23.43 8.16
C LEU A 487 -3.33 23.30 9.01
N ASN A 488 -2.19 23.74 8.48
CA ASN A 488 -0.92 23.64 9.18
C ASN A 488 -0.87 24.55 10.41
N GLU A 489 -1.24 25.83 10.26
CA GLU A 489 -1.22 26.82 11.35
C GLU A 489 -2.17 26.39 12.48
N GLU A 490 -3.41 26.04 12.18
CA GLU A 490 -4.42 25.68 13.19
C GLU A 490 -4.15 24.32 13.84
N SER A 491 -3.60 23.35 13.10
CA SER A 491 -3.20 22.06 13.71
C SER A 491 -2.00 22.19 14.64
N HIS A 492 -1.07 23.08 14.33
CA HIS A 492 0.02 23.44 15.25
C HIS A 492 -0.51 24.14 16.51
N LEU A 493 -1.43 25.11 16.39
CA LEU A 493 -2.08 25.75 17.54
C LEU A 493 -2.85 24.75 18.39
N ALA A 494 -3.59 23.83 17.76
CA ALA A 494 -4.26 22.74 18.47
C ALA A 494 -3.26 21.84 19.21
N SER A 495 -2.11 21.53 18.58
CA SER A 495 -1.04 20.74 19.20
C SER A 495 -0.35 21.50 20.35
N GLU A 496 -0.22 22.82 20.28
CA GLU A 496 0.26 23.64 21.39
C GLU A 496 -0.71 23.60 22.57
N SER A 497 -2.01 23.79 22.31
CA SER A 497 -3.05 23.68 23.37
C SER A 497 -3.06 22.28 24.02
N LEU A 498 -2.91 21.22 23.22
CA LEU A 498 -2.77 19.87 23.76
C LEU A 498 -1.49 19.68 24.58
N ALA A 499 -0.41 20.38 24.24
CA ALA A 499 0.84 20.35 25.02
C ALA A 499 0.72 21.06 26.38
N GLU A 500 -0.11 22.08 26.48
CA GLU A 500 -0.46 22.72 27.77
C GLU A 500 -1.15 21.72 28.71
N ASP A 501 -2.13 20.98 28.18
CA ASP A 501 -2.92 20.02 28.94
C ASP A 501 -2.16 18.72 29.25
N ARG A 502 -1.31 18.23 28.32
CA ARG A 502 -0.79 16.84 28.30
C ARG A 502 0.74 16.75 28.29
N GLY A 503 1.43 17.88 28.22
CA GLY A 503 2.87 17.97 28.05
C GLY A 503 3.31 17.86 26.58
N VAL A 504 4.51 18.32 26.28
CA VAL A 504 5.15 18.23 24.95
C VAL A 504 5.44 16.78 24.57
N PHE A 505 5.70 16.51 23.27
CA PHE A 505 6.17 15.19 22.85
C PHE A 505 7.55 14.87 23.45
N PRO A 506 7.88 13.60 23.79
CA PRO A 506 9.11 13.23 24.50
C PRO A 506 10.42 13.68 23.84
N ALA A 507 10.50 13.66 22.48
CA ALA A 507 11.69 14.12 21.75
C ALA A 507 11.69 15.64 21.48
N TRP A 508 10.91 16.43 22.20
CA TRP A 508 10.83 17.88 22.02
C TRP A 508 12.16 18.58 22.40
N GLU A 509 12.84 18.09 23.43
CA GLU A 509 14.15 18.61 23.82
C GLU A 509 15.17 18.34 22.70
N GLY A 510 15.91 19.38 22.30
CA GLY A 510 16.85 19.34 21.17
C GLY A 510 16.21 19.48 19.78
N SER A 511 14.88 19.49 19.68
CA SER A 511 14.16 19.68 18.41
C SER A 511 14.23 21.12 17.90
N ASP A 512 13.89 21.34 16.64
CA ASP A 512 13.76 22.68 16.07
C ASP A 512 12.56 23.44 16.68
N TRP A 513 11.54 22.73 17.20
CA TRP A 513 10.44 23.34 17.95
C TRP A 513 10.89 23.97 19.27
N GLN A 514 11.78 23.29 20.00
CA GLN A 514 12.38 23.86 21.20
C GLN A 514 13.18 25.11 20.86
N LYS A 515 14.00 25.07 19.80
CA LYS A 515 14.81 26.22 19.35
C LYS A 515 13.96 27.45 18.98
N GLN A 516 12.75 27.19 18.45
CA GLN A 516 11.74 28.20 18.11
C GLN A 516 10.91 28.66 19.33
N GLY A 517 11.10 28.03 20.50
CA GLY A 517 10.32 28.33 21.71
C GLY A 517 8.87 27.82 21.66
N ARG A 518 8.51 26.97 20.69
CA ARG A 518 7.17 26.42 20.49
C ARG A 518 7.00 25.09 21.22
N ARG A 519 5.94 24.98 22.02
CA ARG A 519 5.65 23.79 22.85
C ARG A 519 4.54 22.98 22.21
N LEU A 520 4.87 22.00 21.36
CA LEU A 520 3.89 21.15 20.69
C LEU A 520 3.74 19.79 21.37
N ARG A 521 2.55 19.22 21.29
CA ARG A 521 2.23 17.84 21.67
C ARG A 521 2.66 16.82 20.61
N ASN A 522 2.74 17.23 19.33
CA ASN A 522 3.00 16.40 18.17
C ASN A 522 4.17 16.98 17.37
N SER A 523 5.14 16.15 16.97
CA SER A 523 6.33 16.61 16.22
C SER A 523 6.02 17.05 14.79
N TYR A 524 5.01 16.42 14.18
CA TYR A 524 4.43 16.73 12.88
C TYR A 524 2.92 16.64 13.00
N THR A 525 2.18 17.49 12.28
CA THR A 525 0.73 17.47 12.32
C THR A 525 0.09 17.19 10.97
N THR A 526 0.70 17.58 9.85
CA THR A 526 0.06 17.61 8.54
C THR A 526 0.71 16.72 7.48
N THR A 527 -0.15 16.19 6.58
CA THR A 527 0.22 15.38 5.41
C THR A 527 -0.89 15.45 4.36
N VAL A 528 -0.63 15.04 3.12
CA VAL A 528 -1.68 14.80 2.13
C VAL A 528 -1.65 13.35 1.69
N ALA A 529 -2.59 12.56 2.22
CA ALA A 529 -2.75 11.14 1.91
C ALA A 529 -3.63 10.93 0.66
N PRO A 530 -3.55 9.75 -0.02
CA PRO A 530 -4.36 9.47 -1.22
C PRO A 530 -5.86 9.39 -0.97
N THR A 531 -6.30 9.03 0.22
CA THR A 531 -7.69 8.87 0.68
C THR A 531 -8.58 7.94 -0.16
N GLY A 532 -8.01 7.05 -0.97
CA GLY A 532 -8.69 6.30 -2.01
C GLY A 532 -9.95 5.51 -1.60
N THR A 533 -10.05 5.05 -0.35
CA THR A 533 -11.25 4.34 0.15
C THR A 533 -12.10 5.22 1.06
N ILE A 534 -11.47 6.04 1.91
CA ILE A 534 -12.22 6.88 2.85
C ILE A 534 -12.95 8.01 2.14
N SER A 535 -12.47 8.48 1.00
CA SER A 535 -13.19 9.44 0.15
C SER A 535 -14.48 8.86 -0.43
N ILE A 536 -14.50 7.56 -0.79
CA ILE A 536 -15.73 6.86 -1.21
C ILE A 536 -16.75 6.79 -0.06
N ILE A 537 -16.28 6.56 1.18
CA ILE A 537 -17.14 6.55 2.36
C ILE A 537 -17.71 7.95 2.64
N ALA A 538 -16.90 8.98 2.43
CA ALA A 538 -17.29 10.38 2.63
C ALA A 538 -17.99 11.00 1.42
N ASP A 539 -18.20 10.27 0.33
CA ASP A 539 -18.79 10.75 -0.93
C ASP A 539 -18.11 12.02 -1.47
N CYS A 540 -16.78 11.98 -1.62
CA CYS A 540 -16.02 13.11 -2.13
C CYS A 540 -14.82 12.67 -2.97
N SER A 541 -14.16 13.62 -3.63
CA SER A 541 -12.91 13.41 -4.36
C SER A 541 -11.75 13.02 -3.44
N GLY A 542 -10.79 12.24 -3.94
CA GLY A 542 -9.64 11.76 -3.17
C GLY A 542 -8.56 12.83 -3.00
N GLY A 543 -8.10 13.07 -1.76
CA GLY A 543 -6.98 13.95 -1.46
C GLY A 543 -7.10 15.31 -2.12
N ILE A 544 -6.00 15.71 -2.76
CA ILE A 544 -5.93 16.93 -3.61
C ILE A 544 -5.90 16.58 -5.10
N GLU A 545 -6.24 15.33 -5.46
CA GLU A 545 -6.30 14.94 -6.86
C GLU A 545 -7.49 15.61 -7.57
N PRO A 546 -7.36 15.99 -8.84
CA PRO A 546 -8.52 16.34 -9.63
C PRO A 546 -9.37 15.11 -9.85
N MET A 547 -10.63 15.29 -10.23
CA MET A 547 -11.46 14.15 -10.64
C MET A 547 -10.84 13.45 -11.85
N PHE A 548 -10.69 12.14 -11.78
CA PHE A 548 -10.21 11.35 -12.93
C PHE A 548 -11.18 11.44 -14.10
N SER A 549 -12.47 11.36 -13.81
CA SER A 549 -13.58 11.54 -14.73
C SER A 549 -14.81 11.97 -13.93
N LEU A 550 -15.67 12.80 -14.51
CA LEU A 550 -16.94 13.21 -13.89
C LEU A 550 -17.99 12.09 -13.92
N ALA A 551 -17.86 11.14 -14.84
CA ALA A 551 -18.66 9.92 -14.88
C ALA A 551 -17.78 8.71 -15.20
N PHE A 552 -17.94 7.61 -14.48
CA PHE A 552 -17.17 6.40 -14.72
C PHE A 552 -17.95 5.14 -14.41
N ILE A 553 -17.50 4.04 -14.99
CA ILE A 553 -18.04 2.72 -14.76
C ILE A 553 -17.15 2.03 -13.74
N ARG A 554 -17.71 1.74 -12.57
CA ARG A 554 -17.03 0.91 -11.58
C ARG A 554 -17.49 -0.52 -11.71
N GLN A 555 -16.57 -1.43 -11.97
CA GLN A 555 -16.84 -2.86 -11.84
C GLN A 555 -16.80 -3.21 -10.35
N VAL A 556 -17.96 -3.35 -9.75
CA VAL A 556 -18.10 -3.88 -8.39
C VAL A 556 -18.13 -5.39 -8.50
N MET A 557 -17.42 -6.06 -7.57
CA MET A 557 -17.20 -7.52 -7.52
C MET A 557 -18.37 -8.35 -8.08
N LYS A 558 -17.99 -9.51 -8.64
CA LYS A 558 -18.94 -10.53 -9.16
C LYS A 558 -20.03 -10.83 -8.13
N ASP A 559 -21.27 -10.82 -8.56
CA ASP A 559 -22.40 -11.29 -7.77
C ASP A 559 -22.28 -12.80 -7.47
N THR A 560 -23.20 -13.35 -6.72
CA THR A 560 -23.25 -14.79 -6.41
C THR A 560 -23.34 -15.70 -7.64
N SER A 561 -23.63 -15.13 -8.83
CA SER A 561 -23.67 -15.81 -10.12
C SER A 561 -22.37 -15.66 -10.94
N GLY A 562 -21.38 -14.92 -10.41
CA GLY A 562 -20.10 -14.68 -11.08
C GLY A 562 -20.13 -13.57 -12.13
N LYS A 563 -21.25 -12.85 -12.32
CA LYS A 563 -21.36 -11.69 -13.21
C LYS A 563 -20.86 -10.41 -12.52
N PRO A 564 -20.00 -9.62 -13.17
CA PRO A 564 -19.61 -8.32 -12.63
C PRO A 564 -20.81 -7.38 -12.58
N THR A 565 -21.12 -6.85 -11.40
CA THR A 565 -22.11 -5.77 -11.28
C THR A 565 -21.42 -4.48 -11.73
N VAL A 566 -21.96 -3.89 -12.77
CA VAL A 566 -21.50 -2.62 -13.34
C VAL A 566 -22.30 -1.49 -12.71
N MET A 567 -21.62 -0.53 -12.07
CA MET A 567 -22.25 0.67 -11.52
C MET A 567 -21.76 1.89 -12.28
N ARG A 568 -22.72 2.73 -12.70
CA ARG A 568 -22.45 4.06 -13.25
C ARG A 568 -22.37 5.03 -12.08
N GLU A 569 -21.27 5.75 -11.95
CA GLU A 569 -21.07 6.77 -10.92
C GLU A 569 -20.89 8.12 -11.61
N VAL A 570 -21.51 9.13 -11.06
CA VAL A 570 -21.41 10.52 -11.53
C VAL A 570 -21.02 11.39 -10.34
N ASN A 571 -20.15 12.38 -10.57
CA ASN A 571 -19.84 13.38 -9.55
C ASN A 571 -21.11 14.18 -9.25
N TYR A 572 -21.55 14.14 -8.00
CA TYR A 572 -22.83 14.74 -7.59
C TYR A 572 -22.86 16.26 -7.77
N VAL A 573 -21.74 16.97 -7.57
CA VAL A 573 -21.65 18.42 -7.74
C VAL A 573 -21.90 18.81 -9.19
N PHE A 574 -21.32 18.06 -10.14
CA PHE A 574 -21.56 18.24 -11.55
C PHE A 574 -23.00 17.91 -11.94
N GLU A 575 -23.53 16.77 -11.46
CA GLU A 575 -24.90 16.35 -11.75
C GLU A 575 -25.93 17.38 -11.30
N GLU A 576 -25.80 17.91 -10.08
CA GLU A 576 -26.65 18.97 -9.56
C GLU A 576 -26.54 20.26 -10.38
N ALA A 577 -25.33 20.69 -10.70
CA ALA A 577 -25.07 21.86 -11.52
C ALA A 577 -25.68 21.71 -12.93
N ALA A 578 -25.51 20.54 -13.56
CA ALA A 578 -26.05 20.27 -14.89
C ALA A 578 -27.58 20.20 -14.90
N LYS A 579 -28.21 19.63 -13.86
CA LYS A 579 -29.68 19.63 -13.67
C LYS A 579 -30.22 21.06 -13.50
N LYS A 580 -29.59 21.89 -12.67
CA LYS A 580 -29.97 23.30 -12.47
C LYS A 580 -29.87 24.14 -13.74
N ARG A 581 -28.86 23.84 -14.58
CA ARG A 581 -28.68 24.52 -15.89
C ARG A 581 -29.53 23.93 -17.02
N GLY A 582 -30.29 22.84 -16.76
CA GLY A 582 -31.12 22.18 -17.75
C GLY A 582 -30.38 21.43 -18.86
N VAL A 583 -29.11 21.12 -18.65
CA VAL A 583 -28.27 20.40 -19.65
C VAL A 583 -28.11 18.90 -19.32
N TRP A 584 -28.62 18.45 -18.18
CA TRP A 584 -28.53 17.05 -17.78
C TRP A 584 -29.41 16.15 -18.62
N SER A 585 -28.81 15.07 -19.19
CA SER A 585 -29.53 14.02 -19.91
C SER A 585 -28.77 12.71 -19.86
N GLU A 586 -29.46 11.57 -20.06
CA GLU A 586 -28.82 10.25 -20.18
C GLU A 586 -27.85 10.21 -21.39
N ALA A 587 -28.17 10.92 -22.47
CA ALA A 587 -27.29 11.04 -23.63
C ALA A 587 -25.98 11.78 -23.30
N LEU A 588 -26.05 12.83 -22.47
CA LEU A 588 -24.85 13.50 -21.94
C LEU A 588 -24.03 12.53 -21.06
N LEU A 589 -24.69 11.78 -20.17
CA LEU A 589 -24.03 10.78 -19.31
C LEU A 589 -23.30 9.72 -20.13
N ASP A 590 -23.92 9.17 -21.18
CA ASP A 590 -23.29 8.18 -22.05
C ASP A 590 -22.04 8.76 -22.75
N LYS A 591 -22.10 10.00 -23.25
CA LYS A 591 -20.95 10.69 -23.85
C LYS A 591 -19.82 10.93 -22.83
N MET A 592 -20.16 11.29 -21.61
CA MET A 592 -19.18 11.45 -20.51
C MET A 592 -18.50 10.14 -20.13
N LEU A 593 -19.27 9.04 -20.09
CA LEU A 593 -18.73 7.69 -19.80
C LEU A 593 -17.78 7.21 -20.91
N GLU A 594 -17.96 7.64 -22.15
CA GLU A 594 -17.09 7.30 -23.27
C GLU A 594 -15.83 8.19 -23.33
N ARG A 595 -15.99 9.49 -23.15
CA ARG A 595 -14.88 10.47 -23.31
C ARG A 595 -14.08 10.68 -22.03
N GLY A 596 -14.74 10.61 -20.86
CA GLY A 596 -14.15 10.88 -19.55
C GLY A 596 -13.92 12.38 -19.26
N THR A 597 -14.29 13.27 -20.19
CA THR A 597 -14.09 14.72 -20.11
C THR A 597 -15.29 15.46 -20.73
N LEU A 598 -15.46 16.73 -20.36
CA LEU A 598 -16.45 17.65 -20.99
C LEU A 598 -15.87 18.36 -22.23
N ALA A 599 -14.59 18.22 -22.51
CA ALA A 599 -13.95 18.85 -23.66
C ALA A 599 -14.65 18.43 -24.97
N GLY A 600 -15.05 19.42 -25.79
CA GLY A 600 -15.75 19.19 -27.06
C GLY A 600 -17.19 18.70 -26.92
N LEU A 601 -17.84 18.85 -25.75
CA LEU A 601 -19.28 18.67 -25.56
C LEU A 601 -19.96 20.04 -25.59
N ASP A 602 -20.34 20.51 -26.77
CA ASP A 602 -20.88 21.87 -26.96
C ASP A 602 -22.28 22.07 -26.35
N GLU A 603 -22.99 20.99 -26.06
CA GLU A 603 -24.23 21.03 -25.26
C GLU A 603 -24.03 21.46 -23.80
N VAL A 604 -22.78 21.38 -23.26
CA VAL A 604 -22.45 21.86 -21.93
C VAL A 604 -21.91 23.30 -22.05
N PRO A 605 -22.45 24.27 -21.30
CA PRO A 605 -21.98 25.66 -21.32
C PRO A 605 -20.48 25.80 -21.07
N ALA A 606 -19.84 26.76 -21.75
CA ALA A 606 -18.40 26.95 -21.71
C ALA A 606 -17.87 27.26 -20.30
N ASP A 607 -18.62 28.01 -19.50
CA ASP A 607 -18.31 28.29 -18.10
C ASP A 607 -18.30 27.02 -17.24
N MET A 608 -19.23 26.09 -17.45
CA MET A 608 -19.21 24.78 -16.78
C MET A 608 -18.02 23.93 -17.24
N ARG A 609 -17.78 23.87 -18.57
CA ARG A 609 -16.62 23.11 -19.08
C ARG A 609 -15.29 23.61 -18.52
N ARG A 610 -15.20 24.91 -18.24
CA ARG A 610 -13.98 25.54 -17.67
C ARG A 610 -13.76 25.18 -16.20
N VAL A 611 -14.83 25.03 -15.40
CA VAL A 611 -14.75 24.70 -13.97
C VAL A 611 -14.62 23.20 -13.76
N PHE A 612 -15.44 22.38 -14.44
CA PHE A 612 -15.49 20.93 -14.23
C PHE A 612 -14.44 20.17 -15.04
N VAL A 613 -13.19 20.58 -14.91
CA VAL A 613 -12.03 19.94 -15.57
C VAL A 613 -11.65 18.62 -14.85
N THR A 614 -11.19 17.64 -15.64
CA THR A 614 -10.76 16.34 -15.15
C THR A 614 -9.23 16.20 -15.26
N ALA A 615 -8.68 15.14 -14.67
CA ALA A 615 -7.25 14.85 -14.73
C ALA A 615 -6.71 14.72 -16.16
N ARG A 616 -7.60 14.48 -17.15
CA ARG A 616 -7.26 14.40 -18.58
C ARG A 616 -7.18 15.77 -19.26
N ASP A 617 -7.89 16.76 -18.72
CA ASP A 617 -7.93 18.12 -19.24
C ASP A 617 -6.78 18.98 -18.71
N ILE A 618 -6.28 18.62 -17.51
CA ILE A 618 -5.28 19.38 -16.78
C ILE A 618 -3.89 19.00 -17.27
N THR A 619 -3.07 19.99 -17.62
CA THR A 619 -1.70 19.75 -18.03
C THR A 619 -0.80 19.33 -16.85
N PRO A 620 0.27 18.54 -17.08
CA PRO A 620 1.22 18.14 -16.03
C PRO A 620 1.80 19.32 -15.24
N TYR A 621 1.97 20.47 -15.88
CA TYR A 621 2.41 21.72 -15.24
C TYR A 621 1.49 22.11 -14.08
N TRP A 622 0.17 22.13 -14.28
CA TRP A 622 -0.78 22.52 -13.23
C TRP A 622 -0.93 21.46 -12.14
N HIS A 623 -0.75 20.18 -12.47
CA HIS A 623 -0.63 19.14 -11.46
C HIS A 623 0.54 19.41 -10.49
N MET A 624 1.72 19.79 -11.04
CA MET A 624 2.91 20.11 -10.25
C MET A 624 2.71 21.40 -9.45
N LYS A 625 2.17 22.46 -10.06
CA LYS A 625 1.89 23.74 -9.38
C LYS A 625 0.94 23.54 -8.19
N MET A 626 -0.09 22.73 -8.34
CA MET A 626 -1.00 22.39 -7.24
C MET A 626 -0.27 21.63 -6.13
N GLN A 627 0.54 20.63 -6.46
CA GLN A 627 1.34 19.90 -5.47
C GLN A 627 2.27 20.85 -4.70
N SER A 628 2.95 21.75 -5.40
CA SER A 628 3.84 22.73 -4.80
C SER A 628 3.09 23.68 -3.85
N ALA A 629 1.93 24.18 -4.26
CA ALA A 629 1.08 25.05 -3.43
C ALA A 629 0.77 24.41 -2.06
N PHE A 630 0.39 23.13 -2.07
CA PHE A 630 0.16 22.39 -0.82
C PHE A 630 1.47 22.09 -0.07
N GLN A 631 2.58 21.73 -0.77
CA GLN A 631 3.83 21.33 -0.11
C GLN A 631 4.48 22.45 0.67
N ARG A 632 4.28 23.73 0.30
CA ARG A 632 4.83 24.89 1.03
C ARG A 632 4.42 24.91 2.49
N HIS A 633 3.24 24.40 2.81
CA HIS A 633 2.66 24.41 4.16
C HIS A 633 2.41 23.00 4.72
N CYS A 634 2.98 21.93 4.14
CA CYS A 634 2.83 20.56 4.60
C CYS A 634 4.06 20.09 5.39
N ASP A 635 3.89 19.70 6.65
CA ASP A 635 4.98 19.19 7.49
C ASP A 635 5.61 17.92 6.91
N SER A 636 4.80 16.94 6.57
CA SER A 636 5.24 15.67 5.96
C SER A 636 5.40 15.82 4.44
N SER A 637 4.92 14.89 3.66
CA SER A 637 4.96 14.95 2.20
C SER A 637 3.55 14.84 1.62
N ILE A 638 3.46 14.76 0.32
CA ILE A 638 2.20 14.75 -0.43
C ILE A 638 2.16 13.55 -1.36
N SER A 639 1.09 12.77 -1.28
CA SER A 639 0.76 11.76 -2.28
C SER A 639 -0.04 12.42 -3.40
N LYS A 640 0.62 12.69 -4.50
CA LYS A 640 0.02 13.30 -5.70
C LYS A 640 0.63 12.68 -6.95
N THR A 641 -0.23 12.28 -7.87
CA THR A 641 0.18 11.77 -9.18
C THR A 641 0.16 12.89 -10.21
N ILE A 642 1.26 13.05 -10.93
CA ILE A 642 1.29 13.90 -12.11
C ILE A 642 0.87 13.05 -13.31
N ASN A 643 -0.33 13.30 -13.83
CA ASN A 643 -0.89 12.51 -14.93
C ASN A 643 -0.42 13.07 -16.29
N PHE A 644 -0.05 12.16 -17.18
CA PHE A 644 0.35 12.46 -18.55
C PHE A 644 -0.54 11.70 -19.54
N PRO A 645 -0.87 12.30 -20.69
CA PRO A 645 -1.53 11.61 -21.78
C PRO A 645 -0.61 10.53 -22.39
N ASN A 646 -1.17 9.60 -23.15
CA ASN A 646 -0.41 8.48 -23.74
C ASN A 646 0.70 8.94 -24.70
N GLU A 647 0.44 10.02 -25.43
CA GLU A 647 1.34 10.65 -26.42
C GLU A 647 2.49 11.45 -25.81
N ALA A 648 2.51 11.63 -24.46
CA ALA A 648 3.57 12.40 -23.81
C ALA A 648 4.96 11.80 -24.08
N SER A 649 5.90 12.67 -24.41
CA SER A 649 7.29 12.32 -24.67
C SER A 649 8.11 12.15 -23.39
N VAL A 650 9.32 11.62 -23.52
CA VAL A 650 10.30 11.56 -22.42
C VAL A 650 10.65 12.98 -21.94
N GLU A 651 10.72 13.94 -22.86
CA GLU A 651 11.04 15.34 -22.55
C GLU A 651 9.93 16.04 -21.75
N ASP A 652 8.67 15.66 -21.96
CA ASP A 652 7.58 16.17 -21.14
C ASP A 652 7.72 15.69 -19.67
N ILE A 653 8.13 14.43 -19.48
CA ILE A 653 8.43 13.92 -18.12
C ILE A 653 9.62 14.67 -17.53
N ARG A 654 10.70 14.88 -18.32
CA ARG A 654 11.88 15.63 -17.89
C ARG A 654 11.52 17.00 -17.36
N SER A 655 10.75 17.77 -18.13
CA SER A 655 10.35 19.13 -17.75
C SER A 655 9.64 19.19 -16.40
N ILE A 656 8.84 18.17 -16.07
CA ILE A 656 8.14 18.09 -14.78
C ILE A 656 9.08 17.69 -13.65
N PHE A 657 10.03 16.78 -13.86
CA PHE A 657 11.02 16.45 -12.84
C PHE A 657 11.94 17.63 -12.53
N GLU A 658 12.30 18.42 -13.55
CA GLU A 658 13.07 19.67 -13.38
C GLU A 658 12.24 20.74 -12.66
N LEU A 659 10.96 20.90 -13.03
CA LEU A 659 10.04 21.78 -12.31
C LEU A 659 9.89 21.36 -10.84
N ALA A 660 9.86 20.06 -10.53
CA ALA A 660 9.82 19.55 -9.15
C ALA A 660 11.07 19.94 -8.33
N ILE A 661 12.23 20.05 -9.02
CA ILE A 661 13.45 20.58 -8.40
C ILE A 661 13.27 22.05 -8.09
N ASP A 662 12.70 22.85 -9.02
CA ASP A 662 12.54 24.29 -8.85
C ASP A 662 11.47 24.68 -7.83
N GLU A 663 10.40 23.89 -7.74
CA GLU A 663 9.28 24.12 -6.82
C GLU A 663 9.53 23.61 -5.39
N ASP A 664 10.72 23.15 -5.06
CA ASP A 664 11.13 22.65 -3.74
C ASP A 664 10.20 21.59 -3.13
N VAL A 665 9.58 20.75 -3.97
CA VAL A 665 8.74 19.63 -3.48
C VAL A 665 9.62 18.51 -2.90
N LYS A 666 9.08 17.75 -1.96
CA LYS A 666 9.80 16.65 -1.27
C LYS A 666 9.88 15.36 -2.09
N GLY A 667 8.98 15.19 -3.06
CA GLY A 667 8.96 14.02 -3.94
C GLY A 667 8.05 14.23 -5.13
N VAL A 668 8.23 13.41 -6.16
CA VAL A 668 7.44 13.44 -7.39
C VAL A 668 7.19 12.03 -7.91
N THR A 669 5.95 11.78 -8.34
CA THR A 669 5.51 10.53 -8.98
C THR A 669 4.70 10.88 -10.21
N VAL A 670 5.00 10.22 -11.33
CA VAL A 670 4.33 10.44 -12.61
C VAL A 670 3.56 9.19 -13.03
N TYR A 671 2.52 9.38 -13.83
CA TYR A 671 1.78 8.31 -14.46
C TYR A 671 1.37 8.71 -15.87
N ARG A 672 1.88 8.00 -16.88
CA ARG A 672 1.49 8.18 -18.27
C ARG A 672 0.40 7.16 -18.63
N ASP A 673 -0.68 7.62 -19.27
CA ASP A 673 -1.77 6.73 -19.71
C ASP A 673 -1.21 5.60 -20.60
N GLY A 674 -1.59 4.36 -20.32
CA GLY A 674 -1.11 3.18 -21.04
C GLY A 674 0.30 2.69 -20.69
N CYS A 675 1.00 3.28 -19.72
CA CYS A 675 2.31 2.76 -19.27
C CYS A 675 2.21 1.43 -18.47
N ARG A 676 0.99 1.01 -18.08
CA ARG A 676 0.71 -0.27 -17.40
C ARG A 676 -0.49 -0.97 -18.04
N ASP A 677 -0.43 -2.31 -18.16
CA ASP A 677 -1.50 -3.13 -18.76
C ASP A 677 -2.81 -3.12 -17.96
N LEU A 678 -2.72 -3.02 -16.62
CA LEU A 678 -3.87 -2.96 -15.71
C LEU A 678 -4.03 -1.54 -15.18
N GLN A 679 -4.98 -0.81 -15.74
CA GLN A 679 -5.35 0.52 -15.24
C GLN A 679 -6.35 0.42 -14.08
N PRO A 680 -6.14 1.15 -12.97
CA PRO A 680 -7.04 1.13 -11.80
C PRO A 680 -8.43 1.68 -12.08
N MET A 681 -8.57 2.58 -13.07
CA MET A 681 -9.81 3.17 -13.54
C MET A 681 -9.85 3.15 -15.07
N ALA A 682 -10.97 2.70 -15.65
CA ALA A 682 -11.15 2.56 -17.08
C ALA A 682 -12.44 3.24 -17.54
N LEU A 683 -12.42 3.89 -18.71
CA LEU A 683 -13.60 4.39 -19.40
C LEU A 683 -14.29 3.25 -20.17
N LYS A 684 -15.57 3.47 -20.57
CA LYS A 684 -16.32 2.53 -21.41
C LYS A 684 -15.58 2.34 -22.74
N GLY A 685 -15.01 1.17 -22.98
CA GLY A 685 -14.26 0.83 -24.22
C GLY A 685 -12.74 0.77 -24.09
N SER A 686 -12.12 1.25 -22.99
CA SER A 686 -10.66 1.18 -22.80
C SER A 686 -10.14 -0.23 -22.46
N THR A 687 -11.02 -1.20 -22.26
CA THR A 687 -10.70 -2.62 -22.05
C THR A 687 -10.67 -3.44 -23.34
N LYS A 688 -10.82 -2.80 -24.52
CA LYS A 688 -10.53 -3.50 -25.77
C LYS A 688 -9.01 -3.67 -25.88
N ARG A 689 -8.53 -4.91 -25.76
CA ARG A 689 -7.25 -5.35 -26.30
C ARG A 689 -7.08 -4.71 -27.68
N LYS A 690 -5.90 -4.18 -27.97
CA LYS A 690 -5.47 -3.86 -29.34
C LYS A 690 -5.43 -5.15 -30.17
N GLU A 691 -6.58 -5.54 -30.73
CA GLU A 691 -6.71 -6.33 -31.92
C GLU A 691 -7.29 -5.35 -32.94
N ASP A 692 -6.44 -4.65 -33.66
CA ASP A 692 -6.67 -3.93 -34.92
C ASP A 692 -5.85 -2.63 -34.94
N ALA A 693 -4.54 -2.82 -35.17
CA ALA A 693 -3.72 -1.82 -35.85
C ALA A 693 -3.28 -2.43 -37.18
N PRO A 694 -3.40 -1.73 -38.33
CA PRO A 694 -2.98 -2.27 -39.61
C PRO A 694 -1.48 -2.56 -39.56
N LYS A 695 -1.14 -3.81 -39.93
CA LYS A 695 0.26 -4.26 -40.07
C LYS A 695 0.88 -3.43 -41.21
N ALA A 696 1.86 -2.60 -40.86
CA ALA A 696 2.83 -2.15 -41.85
C ALA A 696 3.66 -3.40 -42.25
N GLU A 697 3.70 -3.66 -43.54
CA GLU A 697 4.48 -4.74 -44.15
C GLU A 697 5.98 -4.51 -43.82
N ALA A 698 6.58 -5.44 -43.11
CA ALA A 698 8.02 -5.59 -43.03
C ALA A 698 8.49 -6.63 -44.06
N PRO A 699 9.67 -6.44 -44.67
CA PRO A 699 10.10 -7.25 -45.81
C PRO A 699 10.35 -8.70 -45.44
N SER A 700 9.96 -9.60 -46.37
CA SER A 700 10.11 -11.02 -46.33
C SER A 700 11.56 -11.46 -46.15
N LEU A 701 11.81 -12.27 -45.09
CA LEU A 701 12.96 -13.19 -45.04
C LEU A 701 12.41 -14.60 -45.16
N SER A 702 12.81 -15.22 -46.27
CA SER A 702 12.49 -16.58 -46.65
C SER A 702 13.14 -17.62 -45.72
N ASP A 703 12.35 -18.67 -45.46
CA ASP A 703 12.76 -20.05 -45.13
C ASP A 703 13.63 -20.29 -43.89
N THR A 704 12.96 -20.36 -42.76
CA THR A 704 13.18 -21.41 -41.79
C THR A 704 11.84 -21.69 -41.09
N ALA A 705 11.25 -22.81 -41.43
CA ALA A 705 10.02 -23.31 -40.83
C ALA A 705 10.30 -23.71 -39.38
N PHE A 706 10.17 -22.76 -38.42
CA PHE A 706 9.94 -23.10 -37.05
C PHE A 706 8.46 -23.41 -36.90
N LEU A 707 8.13 -24.65 -36.61
CA LEU A 707 6.80 -25.10 -36.17
C LEU A 707 6.43 -24.33 -34.87
N MET A 708 5.65 -23.25 -35.04
CA MET A 708 5.02 -22.58 -33.89
C MET A 708 4.05 -23.58 -33.25
N PRO A 709 4.09 -23.77 -31.92
CA PRO A 709 3.07 -24.53 -31.22
C PRO A 709 1.71 -23.82 -31.44
N GLN A 710 0.64 -24.62 -31.59
CA GLN A 710 -0.74 -24.10 -31.63
C GLN A 710 -0.94 -23.17 -30.44
N ALA A 711 -1.56 -22.01 -30.67
CA ALA A 711 -1.81 -21.02 -29.63
C ALA A 711 -2.50 -21.68 -28.42
N LEU A 712 -1.98 -21.41 -27.21
CA LEU A 712 -2.60 -21.86 -25.96
C LEU A 712 -4.02 -21.28 -25.89
N ASP A 713 -5.01 -22.13 -25.73
CA ASP A 713 -6.39 -21.70 -25.49
C ASP A 713 -6.45 -21.11 -24.07
N PRO A 714 -6.82 -19.85 -23.86
CA PRO A 714 -6.91 -19.25 -22.53
C PRO A 714 -8.00 -19.87 -21.64
N GLN A 715 -8.91 -20.69 -22.25
CA GLN A 715 -9.94 -21.43 -21.53
C GLN A 715 -9.55 -22.91 -21.47
N PRO A 716 -9.18 -23.45 -20.29
CA PRO A 716 -8.84 -24.86 -20.16
C PRO A 716 -10.02 -25.76 -20.56
N VAL A 717 -9.76 -26.78 -21.34
CA VAL A 717 -10.78 -27.78 -21.78
C VAL A 717 -11.49 -28.35 -20.55
N ARG A 718 -12.82 -28.34 -20.56
CA ARG A 718 -13.61 -29.03 -19.54
C ARG A 718 -13.56 -30.53 -19.81
N LEU A 719 -13.18 -31.29 -18.77
CA LEU A 719 -13.04 -32.74 -18.88
C LEU A 719 -14.37 -33.43 -18.53
N PRO A 720 -14.67 -34.57 -19.14
CA PRO A 720 -15.80 -35.42 -18.74
C PRO A 720 -15.54 -35.99 -17.33
N GLU A 721 -16.63 -36.41 -16.65
CA GLU A 721 -16.53 -36.98 -15.30
C GLU A 721 -15.77 -38.32 -15.27
N ILE A 722 -15.74 -39.05 -16.36
CA ILE A 722 -15.02 -40.32 -16.49
C ILE A 722 -14.00 -40.20 -17.61
N MET A 723 -12.73 -40.44 -17.27
CA MET A 723 -11.63 -40.46 -18.25
C MET A 723 -10.76 -41.68 -18.06
N PRO A 724 -10.33 -42.32 -19.18
CA PRO A 724 -9.34 -43.40 -19.12
C PRO A 724 -7.99 -42.85 -18.61
N SER A 725 -7.34 -43.60 -17.74
CA SER A 725 -6.04 -43.22 -17.21
C SER A 725 -5.10 -44.41 -17.08
N LEU A 726 -3.80 -44.16 -17.32
CA LEU A 726 -2.69 -45.08 -17.11
C LEU A 726 -2.01 -44.79 -15.79
N ARG A 727 -1.67 -45.85 -15.03
CA ARG A 727 -0.95 -45.75 -13.78
C ARG A 727 0.47 -46.25 -13.92
N ILE A 728 1.45 -45.41 -13.57
CA ILE A 728 2.86 -45.74 -13.61
C ILE A 728 3.41 -45.70 -12.19
N ARG A 729 4.27 -46.68 -11.85
CA ARG A 729 5.03 -46.68 -10.59
C ARG A 729 6.45 -46.29 -10.86
N GLN A 730 6.93 -45.28 -10.16
CA GLN A 730 8.30 -44.75 -10.25
C GLN A 730 8.95 -44.72 -8.88
N MET A 731 10.16 -45.25 -8.74
CA MET A 731 10.95 -45.10 -7.53
C MET A 731 11.53 -43.69 -7.49
N THR A 732 11.52 -43.04 -6.31
CA THR A 732 12.08 -41.72 -6.05
C THR A 732 12.85 -41.73 -4.74
N PRO A 733 13.65 -40.71 -4.41
CA PRO A 733 14.32 -40.58 -3.10
C PRO A 733 13.36 -40.60 -1.91
N PHE A 734 12.07 -40.29 -2.15
CA PHE A 734 11.00 -40.26 -1.15
C PHE A 734 10.14 -41.54 -1.14
N GLY A 735 10.55 -42.59 -1.84
CA GLY A 735 9.81 -43.84 -1.97
C GLY A 735 9.10 -44.00 -3.31
N ASN A 736 8.18 -44.96 -3.39
CA ASN A 736 7.45 -45.23 -4.63
C ASN A 736 6.40 -44.16 -4.90
N MET A 737 6.55 -43.48 -6.03
CA MET A 737 5.59 -42.53 -6.58
C MET A 737 4.67 -43.24 -7.55
N HIS A 738 3.37 -42.98 -7.46
CA HIS A 738 2.33 -43.46 -8.38
C HIS A 738 1.86 -42.30 -9.23
N VAL A 739 2.18 -42.33 -10.51
CA VAL A 739 1.78 -41.31 -11.50
C VAL A 739 0.58 -41.83 -12.29
N LYS A 740 -0.51 -41.07 -12.40
CA LYS A 740 -1.68 -41.32 -13.24
C LYS A 740 -1.72 -40.30 -14.35
N ILE A 741 -1.87 -40.72 -15.57
CA ILE A 741 -1.98 -39.84 -16.75
C ILE A 741 -3.35 -40.09 -17.35
N SER A 742 -4.23 -39.10 -17.34
CA SER A 742 -5.56 -39.16 -17.96
C SER A 742 -5.47 -38.67 -19.40
N VAL A 743 -6.04 -39.42 -20.32
CA VAL A 743 -5.91 -39.20 -21.75
C VAL A 743 -7.30 -39.08 -22.39
N ASP A 744 -7.44 -38.10 -23.29
CA ASP A 744 -8.60 -37.98 -24.17
C ASP A 744 -8.48 -39.11 -25.25
N PRO A 745 -9.36 -40.14 -25.23
CA PRO A 745 -9.22 -41.27 -26.16
C PRO A 745 -9.58 -40.88 -27.58
N VAL A 746 -10.33 -39.80 -27.80
CA VAL A 746 -10.76 -39.34 -29.13
C VAL A 746 -9.65 -38.57 -29.81
N GLN A 747 -9.01 -37.68 -29.06
CA GLN A 747 -7.93 -36.84 -29.60
C GLN A 747 -6.53 -37.44 -29.40
N GLY A 748 -6.40 -38.48 -28.59
CA GLY A 748 -5.13 -39.09 -28.24
C GLY A 748 -4.19 -38.19 -27.41
N LYS A 749 -4.75 -37.14 -26.80
CA LYS A 749 -4.00 -36.11 -26.04
C LYS A 749 -4.08 -36.33 -24.53
N GLU A 750 -2.96 -36.19 -23.85
CA GLU A 750 -2.90 -36.13 -22.40
C GLU A 750 -3.60 -34.85 -21.88
N ARG A 751 -4.43 -34.99 -20.83
CA ARG A 751 -5.22 -33.90 -20.27
C ARG A 751 -4.93 -33.62 -18.81
N GLU A 752 -4.58 -34.68 -18.05
CA GLU A 752 -4.26 -34.52 -16.62
C GLU A 752 -3.15 -35.47 -16.21
N VAL A 753 -2.36 -35.01 -15.25
CA VAL A 753 -1.36 -35.78 -14.54
C VAL A 753 -1.61 -35.67 -13.05
N PHE A 754 -1.70 -36.80 -12.36
CA PHE A 754 -1.71 -36.86 -10.90
C PHE A 754 -0.59 -37.77 -10.44
N ALA A 755 0.11 -37.38 -9.40
CA ALA A 755 1.10 -38.20 -8.78
C ALA A 755 0.99 -38.19 -7.25
N GLN A 756 1.25 -39.33 -6.62
CA GLN A 756 1.14 -39.53 -5.20
C GLN A 756 2.23 -40.43 -4.68
N LEU A 757 2.86 -40.07 -3.57
CA LEU A 757 3.75 -40.95 -2.82
C LEU A 757 2.94 -41.93 -1.97
N GLY A 758 3.49 -43.11 -1.72
CA GLY A 758 2.77 -44.20 -1.03
C GLY A 758 2.42 -43.98 0.46
N LYS A 759 2.91 -42.86 1.04
CA LYS A 759 2.55 -42.41 2.40
C LYS A 759 1.89 -41.03 2.28
N GLY A 760 0.62 -40.91 2.64
CA GLY A 760 -0.11 -39.65 2.61
C GLY A 760 0.31 -38.70 3.74
N GLY A 761 0.18 -37.40 3.52
CA GLY A 761 0.28 -36.37 4.57
C GLY A 761 1.65 -35.73 4.78
N ASP A 762 2.58 -35.87 3.86
CA ASP A 762 3.91 -35.25 3.89
C ASP A 762 3.98 -34.00 2.98
N VAL A 763 4.85 -33.04 3.35
CA VAL A 763 5.16 -31.83 2.56
C VAL A 763 5.52 -32.18 1.12
N ALA A 764 6.30 -33.25 0.93
CA ALA A 764 6.69 -33.76 -0.39
C ALA A 764 5.49 -34.16 -1.27
N ASN A 765 4.38 -34.65 -0.70
CA ASN A 765 3.15 -34.92 -1.44
C ASN A 765 2.44 -33.63 -1.86
N SER A 766 2.43 -32.62 -1.02
CA SER A 766 1.83 -31.31 -1.34
C SER A 766 2.55 -30.61 -2.49
N ASP A 767 3.88 -30.67 -2.51
CA ASP A 767 4.71 -30.10 -3.57
C ASP A 767 4.48 -30.86 -4.89
N LEU A 768 4.44 -32.19 -4.83
CA LEU A 768 4.17 -33.05 -5.99
C LEU A 768 2.76 -32.80 -6.56
N GLU A 769 1.76 -32.65 -5.70
CA GLU A 769 0.39 -32.31 -6.09
C GLU A 769 0.33 -30.94 -6.77
N ALA A 770 1.04 -29.93 -6.27
CA ALA A 770 1.10 -28.59 -6.86
C ALA A 770 1.69 -28.65 -8.28
N ILE A 771 2.78 -29.37 -8.48
CA ILE A 771 3.40 -29.59 -9.81
C ILE A 771 2.39 -30.26 -10.75
N CYS A 772 1.72 -31.32 -10.30
CA CYS A 772 0.73 -32.04 -11.11
C CYS A 772 -0.48 -31.19 -11.48
N ARG A 773 -0.96 -30.33 -10.59
CA ARG A 773 -2.07 -29.39 -10.87
C ARG A 773 -1.70 -28.37 -11.93
N ILE A 774 -0.48 -27.80 -11.87
CA ILE A 774 0.02 -26.85 -12.87
C ILE A 774 0.21 -27.56 -14.21
N LEU A 775 0.79 -28.76 -14.22
CA LEU A 775 0.98 -29.55 -15.42
C LEU A 775 -0.37 -29.92 -16.07
N SER A 776 -1.34 -30.33 -15.28
CA SER A 776 -2.71 -30.62 -15.75
C SER A 776 -3.38 -29.38 -16.36
N LEU A 777 -3.23 -28.20 -15.74
CA LEU A 777 -3.73 -26.94 -16.29
C LEU A 777 -3.07 -26.62 -17.64
N TRP A 778 -1.76 -26.77 -17.75
CA TRP A 778 -1.01 -26.61 -19.00
C TRP A 778 -1.52 -27.51 -20.11
N LEU A 779 -1.72 -28.80 -19.82
CA LEU A 779 -2.22 -29.79 -20.79
C LEU A 779 -3.67 -29.52 -21.22
N ARG A 780 -4.51 -29.09 -20.30
CA ARG A 780 -5.90 -28.67 -20.59
C ARG A 780 -5.99 -27.40 -21.42
N SER A 781 -4.98 -26.55 -21.34
CA SER A 781 -4.82 -25.37 -22.20
C SER A 781 -4.11 -25.69 -23.52
N ASN A 782 -4.09 -26.95 -23.94
CA ASN A 782 -3.41 -27.47 -25.15
C ASN A 782 -1.88 -27.28 -25.16
N GLY A 783 -1.25 -27.16 -23.99
CA GLY A 783 0.21 -27.12 -23.88
C GLY A 783 0.88 -28.47 -24.19
N SER A 784 2.11 -28.43 -24.69
CA SER A 784 2.87 -29.66 -25.00
C SER A 784 3.42 -30.34 -23.76
N MET A 785 3.24 -31.65 -23.64
CA MET A 785 3.82 -32.48 -22.59
C MET A 785 5.34 -32.49 -22.67
N GLU A 786 5.92 -32.57 -23.88
CA GLU A 786 7.38 -32.60 -24.07
C GLU A 786 8.03 -31.26 -23.60
N LEU A 787 7.39 -30.12 -23.83
CA LEU A 787 7.91 -28.83 -23.36
C LEU A 787 7.88 -28.76 -21.84
N ALA A 788 6.84 -29.28 -21.20
CA ALA A 788 6.74 -29.32 -19.75
C ALA A 788 7.80 -30.25 -19.11
N LEU A 789 8.06 -31.41 -19.75
CA LEU A 789 9.07 -32.36 -19.28
C LEU A 789 10.47 -31.75 -19.24
N LYS A 790 10.85 -30.97 -20.26
CA LYS A 790 12.14 -30.25 -20.30
C LYS A 790 12.34 -29.31 -19.11
N GLN A 791 11.26 -28.87 -18.46
CA GLN A 791 11.35 -28.02 -17.27
C GLN A 791 11.46 -28.82 -15.96
N LEU A 792 11.11 -30.09 -15.97
CA LEU A 792 11.12 -30.96 -14.79
C LEU A 792 12.37 -31.85 -14.71
N GLU A 793 12.98 -32.17 -15.88
CA GLU A 793 14.17 -33.00 -15.99
C GLU A 793 15.40 -32.34 -15.36
N GLY A 794 16.22 -33.15 -14.70
CA GLY A 794 17.49 -32.73 -14.14
C GLY A 794 17.40 -31.84 -12.89
N ILE A 795 16.17 -31.57 -12.37
CA ILE A 795 16.02 -30.85 -11.10
C ILE A 795 16.62 -31.71 -9.98
N GLY A 796 17.74 -31.25 -9.43
CA GLY A 796 18.47 -31.94 -8.37
C GLY A 796 17.96 -31.61 -6.97
N SER A 797 18.20 -32.52 -6.02
CA SER A 797 18.08 -32.28 -4.58
C SER A 797 19.28 -32.94 -3.87
N SER A 798 19.40 -32.70 -2.57
CA SER A 798 20.41 -33.33 -1.73
C SER A 798 20.24 -34.87 -1.64
N LEU A 799 19.07 -35.38 -2.02
CA LEU A 799 18.74 -36.81 -2.02
C LEU A 799 18.67 -37.33 -3.45
N SER A 800 19.19 -38.53 -3.68
CA SER A 800 19.09 -39.19 -4.98
C SER A 800 19.06 -40.72 -4.82
N VAL A 801 18.40 -41.39 -5.75
CA VAL A 801 18.29 -42.86 -5.77
C VAL A 801 18.72 -43.43 -7.14
N PRO A 802 19.56 -44.47 -7.22
CA PRO A 802 19.86 -45.13 -8.46
C PRO A 802 18.68 -46.02 -8.88
N THR A 803 18.30 -46.00 -10.16
CA THR A 803 17.28 -46.87 -10.76
C THR A 803 17.83 -47.53 -12.02
N ARG A 804 17.07 -48.47 -12.61
CA ARG A 804 17.45 -49.08 -13.91
C ARG A 804 17.59 -48.07 -15.04
N ASP A 805 16.78 -46.96 -14.96
CA ASP A 805 16.71 -45.93 -15.98
C ASP A 805 17.66 -44.74 -15.64
N GLY A 806 18.66 -44.94 -14.79
CA GLY A 806 19.60 -43.94 -14.34
C GLY A 806 19.28 -43.39 -12.94
N ARG A 807 19.99 -42.35 -12.53
CA ARG A 807 19.86 -41.73 -11.21
C ARG A 807 18.66 -40.75 -11.17
N ILE A 808 17.79 -40.87 -10.19
CA ILE A 808 16.70 -39.94 -9.96
C ILE A 808 17.06 -38.99 -8.82
N MET A 809 17.07 -37.70 -9.11
CA MET A 809 17.64 -36.65 -8.23
C MET A 809 16.61 -35.93 -7.38
N SER A 810 15.31 -35.99 -7.73
CA SER A 810 14.23 -35.32 -7.00
C SER A 810 12.84 -35.89 -7.37
N LEU A 811 11.77 -35.35 -6.79
CA LEU A 811 10.37 -35.67 -7.20
C LEU A 811 10.03 -35.16 -8.61
N PRO A 812 10.36 -33.90 -8.98
CA PRO A 812 10.15 -33.43 -10.37
C PRO A 812 10.90 -34.28 -11.40
N ASP A 813 12.18 -34.60 -11.14
CA ASP A 813 12.99 -35.47 -12.03
C ASP A 813 12.41 -36.88 -12.15
N GLY A 814 11.93 -37.45 -11.03
CA GLY A 814 11.22 -38.73 -11.03
C GLY A 814 9.89 -38.71 -11.77
N LEU A 815 9.13 -37.61 -11.67
CA LEU A 815 7.89 -37.40 -12.42
C LEU A 815 8.16 -37.31 -13.93
N ALA A 816 9.17 -36.54 -14.33
CA ALA A 816 9.60 -36.41 -15.70
C ALA A 816 9.99 -37.79 -16.30
N LYS A 817 10.80 -38.59 -15.63
CA LYS A 817 11.20 -39.93 -16.08
C LYS A 817 10.03 -40.89 -16.20
N ALA A 818 9.08 -40.84 -15.28
CA ALA A 818 7.84 -41.66 -15.37
C ALA A 818 7.03 -41.31 -16.61
N ILE A 819 6.90 -40.02 -16.93
CA ILE A 819 6.14 -39.57 -18.11
C ILE A 819 6.91 -39.87 -19.39
N HIS A 820 8.22 -39.76 -19.42
CA HIS A 820 9.04 -40.15 -20.57
C HIS A 820 8.83 -41.63 -20.92
N ARG A 821 8.91 -42.53 -19.94
CA ARG A 821 8.61 -43.97 -20.16
C ARG A 821 7.21 -44.21 -20.76
N TYR A 822 6.23 -43.40 -20.32
CA TYR A 822 4.89 -43.47 -20.92
C TYR A 822 4.89 -43.01 -22.39
N LEU A 823 5.52 -41.85 -22.69
CA LEU A 823 5.56 -41.32 -24.06
C LEU A 823 6.29 -42.27 -25.02
N ASP A 824 7.39 -42.88 -24.57
CA ASP A 824 8.12 -43.89 -25.35
C ASP A 824 7.26 -45.14 -25.61
N ALA A 825 6.60 -45.65 -24.59
CA ALA A 825 5.70 -46.80 -24.75
C ALA A 825 4.50 -46.45 -25.65
N LYS A 826 3.93 -45.24 -25.52
CA LYS A 826 2.86 -44.75 -26.42
C LYS A 826 3.32 -44.68 -27.88
N LYS A 827 4.55 -44.20 -28.11
CA LYS A 827 5.16 -44.12 -29.45
C LYS A 827 5.40 -45.51 -30.04
N GLN A 828 5.82 -46.46 -29.21
CA GLN A 828 6.19 -47.81 -29.65
C GLN A 828 4.98 -48.76 -29.86
N TYR A 829 4.00 -48.72 -28.96
CA TYR A 829 2.89 -49.70 -28.93
C TYR A 829 1.52 -49.07 -29.25
N GLY A 830 1.42 -47.76 -29.31
CA GLY A 830 0.19 -47.02 -29.49
C GLY A 830 -0.65 -46.89 -28.21
N LEU A 831 -1.43 -45.81 -28.12
CA LEU A 831 -2.25 -45.49 -26.95
C LEU A 831 -3.30 -46.54 -26.64
N GLU A 832 -3.98 -47.09 -27.67
CA GLU A 832 -5.02 -48.12 -27.53
C GLU A 832 -4.48 -49.40 -26.88
N ALA A 833 -3.32 -49.86 -27.31
CA ALA A 833 -2.71 -51.08 -26.77
C ALA A 833 -2.34 -50.93 -25.29
N LEU A 834 -1.90 -49.73 -24.87
CA LEU A 834 -1.59 -49.43 -23.47
C LEU A 834 -2.87 -49.34 -22.61
N LEU A 835 -3.92 -48.69 -23.11
CA LEU A 835 -5.19 -48.55 -22.39
C LEU A 835 -5.93 -49.90 -22.23
N LEU A 836 -5.84 -50.78 -23.22
CA LEU A 836 -6.44 -52.14 -23.21
C LEU A 836 -5.58 -53.19 -22.50
N GLY A 837 -4.38 -52.76 -21.98
CA GLY A 837 -3.46 -53.71 -21.31
C GLY A 837 -2.82 -54.74 -22.24
N ARG A 838 -2.83 -54.51 -23.55
CA ARG A 838 -2.17 -55.34 -24.57
C ARG A 838 -0.66 -55.12 -24.65
N ALA A 839 -0.21 -53.99 -24.09
CA ALA A 839 1.19 -53.67 -23.93
C ALA A 839 1.42 -53.03 -22.55
N THR A 840 2.64 -53.15 -22.00
CA THR A 840 3.13 -52.52 -20.79
C THR A 840 4.23 -51.52 -21.14
N LEU A 841 4.76 -50.80 -20.18
CA LEU A 841 5.91 -49.89 -20.38
C LEU A 841 7.20 -50.63 -20.79
N ASP A 842 7.28 -51.92 -20.51
CA ASP A 842 8.49 -52.76 -20.74
C ASP A 842 8.29 -53.79 -21.86
N GLY A 843 7.18 -53.85 -22.55
CA GLY A 843 6.92 -54.75 -23.69
C GLY A 843 5.49 -55.20 -23.87
N PRO A 844 5.19 -55.97 -24.92
CA PRO A 844 3.84 -56.51 -25.15
C PRO A 844 3.45 -57.48 -24.05
N THR A 845 2.21 -57.40 -23.59
CA THR A 845 1.67 -58.36 -22.59
C THR A 845 1.55 -59.76 -23.20
N PRO A 846 2.10 -60.85 -22.60
CA PRO A 846 1.88 -62.19 -23.09
C PRO A 846 0.37 -62.53 -23.18
N ALA A 847 -0.07 -63.14 -24.26
CA ALA A 847 -1.48 -63.46 -24.47
C ALA A 847 -2.00 -64.29 -23.27
N ALA A 848 -2.99 -63.77 -22.56
CA ALA A 848 -3.60 -64.46 -21.43
C ALA A 848 -4.31 -65.72 -21.90
N ALA A 849 -3.98 -66.91 -21.33
CA ALA A 849 -4.74 -68.11 -21.47
C ALA A 849 -6.23 -67.88 -21.10
N ALA A 850 -7.15 -68.53 -21.82
CA ALA A 850 -8.60 -68.38 -21.67
C ALA A 850 -9.05 -68.48 -20.18
N PRO A 851 -10.07 -67.78 -19.74
CA PRO A 851 -10.48 -67.77 -18.35
C PRO A 851 -11.05 -69.08 -17.90
N THR A 852 -10.40 -69.76 -16.96
CA THR A 852 -10.93 -70.92 -16.24
C THR A 852 -12.06 -70.42 -15.34
N GLN A 853 -13.27 -71.03 -15.44
CA GLN A 853 -14.42 -70.72 -14.59
C GLN A 853 -14.02 -70.85 -13.10
N ILE A 854 -14.17 -69.77 -12.34
CA ILE A 854 -14.00 -69.81 -10.91
C ILE A 854 -15.31 -70.30 -10.30
N ALA A 855 -15.25 -71.44 -9.66
CA ALA A 855 -16.32 -72.00 -8.83
C ALA A 855 -16.53 -71.13 -7.58
N ALA A 856 -17.80 -70.99 -7.18
CA ALA A 856 -18.18 -70.15 -6.04
C ALA A 856 -17.53 -70.62 -4.72
N PRO A 857 -17.06 -69.74 -3.86
CA PRO A 857 -16.45 -70.16 -2.59
C PRO A 857 -17.52 -70.53 -1.58
N THR A 858 -17.30 -71.67 -0.91
CA THR A 858 -18.02 -72.16 0.28
C THR A 858 -17.68 -71.27 1.49
N PRO A 859 -18.64 -71.01 2.39
CA PRO A 859 -18.41 -70.14 3.54
C PRO A 859 -17.59 -70.88 4.64
N THR A 860 -16.51 -70.24 5.08
CA THR A 860 -15.69 -70.67 6.24
C THR A 860 -16.10 -69.87 7.47
N PRO A 861 -16.10 -70.49 8.70
CA PRO A 861 -16.75 -70.01 9.89
C PRO A 861 -15.93 -68.91 10.57
N THR A 862 -16.66 -68.01 11.20
CA THR A 862 -16.22 -66.87 12.00
C THR A 862 -15.43 -67.33 13.25
N PRO A 863 -14.27 -66.75 13.56
CA PRO A 863 -13.66 -66.88 14.89
C PRO A 863 -14.12 -65.74 15.80
N SER A 864 -14.52 -66.20 17.01
CA SER A 864 -14.96 -65.39 18.14
C SER A 864 -13.95 -64.38 18.65
N ALA A 865 -14.47 -63.26 19.15
CA ALA A 865 -13.72 -62.15 19.77
C ALA A 865 -13.01 -62.56 21.07
N PRO A 866 -11.83 -62.02 21.36
CA PRO A 866 -11.31 -61.97 22.70
C PRO A 866 -11.54 -60.58 23.34
N LYS A 867 -11.76 -60.62 24.65
CA LYS A 867 -12.11 -59.64 25.63
C LYS A 867 -11.06 -58.51 25.75
N ALA A 868 -11.56 -57.31 26.12
CA ALA A 868 -10.84 -56.11 26.46
C ALA A 868 -9.88 -56.28 27.63
N ALA A 869 -8.72 -55.63 27.55
CA ALA A 869 -7.91 -55.24 28.71
C ALA A 869 -7.02 -54.04 28.35
N GLY A 870 -7.17 -52.96 29.12
CA GLY A 870 -6.07 -52.13 29.59
C GLY A 870 -5.62 -50.97 28.75
N ASN A 871 -5.97 -49.77 29.20
CA ASN A 871 -5.36 -48.46 28.92
C ASN A 871 -3.85 -48.49 28.69
N THR A 872 -3.38 -47.94 27.57
CA THR A 872 -2.08 -47.21 27.50
C THR A 872 -2.09 -46.15 26.39
N ALA A 873 -1.40 -45.06 26.64
CA ALA A 873 -1.31 -43.80 25.93
C ALA A 873 -0.90 -43.86 24.42
N PRO A 874 -1.03 -42.76 23.67
CA PRO A 874 -0.91 -42.78 22.22
C PRO A 874 0.53 -43.03 21.75
N ARG A 875 0.73 -44.00 20.88
CA ARG A 875 2.01 -44.31 20.27
C ARG A 875 2.27 -43.34 19.10
N ASN A 876 3.42 -42.65 19.17
CA ASN A 876 4.04 -41.90 18.14
C ASN A 876 4.31 -42.75 16.90
N VAL A 877 4.09 -42.19 15.72
CA VAL A 877 4.28 -42.82 14.42
C VAL A 877 5.71 -42.49 13.92
N GLY A 878 6.42 -43.50 13.49
CA GLY A 878 7.52 -43.38 12.52
C GLY A 878 8.93 -43.37 13.09
N HIS A 879 9.45 -44.53 13.50
CA HIS A 879 10.88 -44.71 13.67
C HIS A 879 11.52 -45.37 12.46
N TYR A 880 12.28 -44.55 11.68
CA TYR A 880 13.37 -45.12 10.88
C TYR A 880 14.53 -45.39 11.85
N LYS A 881 14.90 -46.66 12.03
CA LYS A 881 16.10 -47.02 12.77
C LYS A 881 17.33 -46.73 11.91
N LEU A 882 17.87 -45.52 12.02
CA LEU A 882 19.21 -45.21 11.50
C LEU A 882 20.21 -45.57 12.59
N LYS A 883 21.24 -46.36 12.26
CA LYS A 883 22.33 -46.71 13.19
C LYS A 883 23.39 -45.62 13.20
N CYS A 884 23.92 -45.30 14.35
CA CYS A 884 24.99 -44.32 14.54
C CYS A 884 26.27 -44.77 13.84
N PRO A 885 26.90 -43.94 13.00
CA PRO A 885 28.14 -44.31 12.31
C PRO A 885 29.34 -44.46 13.25
N ALA A 886 29.25 -43.95 14.48
CA ALA A 886 30.38 -44.03 15.46
C ALA A 886 30.27 -45.20 16.43
N CYS A 887 29.02 -45.73 16.75
CA CYS A 887 28.90 -46.81 17.76
C CYS A 887 27.74 -47.79 17.46
N GLU A 888 27.16 -47.77 16.29
CA GLU A 888 25.99 -48.58 15.86
C GLU A 888 24.72 -48.46 16.73
N GLY A 889 24.70 -47.60 17.75
CA GLY A 889 23.54 -47.31 18.57
C GLY A 889 22.40 -46.62 17.80
N GLU A 890 21.20 -46.59 18.41
CA GLU A 890 20.03 -45.90 17.78
C GLU A 890 20.22 -44.39 17.74
N LEU A 891 19.88 -43.78 16.61
CA LEU A 891 19.87 -42.32 16.40
C LEU A 891 18.47 -41.79 16.65
N ALA A 892 18.36 -40.68 17.40
CA ALA A 892 17.12 -39.95 17.62
C ALA A 892 17.17 -38.58 16.98
N PHE A 893 16.08 -38.15 16.37
CA PHE A 893 15.91 -36.78 15.86
C PHE A 893 15.43 -35.88 17.01
N MET A 894 16.25 -34.88 17.36
CA MET A 894 15.91 -33.88 18.36
C MET A 894 16.39 -32.50 17.89
N GLU A 895 15.52 -31.50 17.97
CA GLU A 895 15.84 -30.09 17.69
C GLU A 895 16.48 -29.81 16.32
N GLY A 896 16.05 -30.56 15.29
CA GLY A 896 16.60 -30.41 13.93
C GLY A 896 17.90 -31.16 13.65
N CYS A 897 18.47 -31.86 14.65
CA CYS A 897 19.71 -32.64 14.55
C CYS A 897 19.48 -34.11 14.82
N VAL A 898 20.29 -34.98 14.22
CA VAL A 898 20.35 -36.42 14.51
C VAL A 898 21.36 -36.65 15.64
N LYS A 899 20.95 -37.18 16.80
CA LYS A 899 21.79 -37.41 17.95
C LYS A 899 21.80 -38.89 18.37
N CYS A 900 22.95 -39.39 18.75
CA CYS A 900 23.13 -40.72 19.37
C CYS A 900 23.24 -40.59 20.86
N HIS A 901 22.33 -41.19 21.60
CA HIS A 901 22.37 -41.19 23.09
C HIS A 901 23.43 -42.10 23.66
N GLY A 902 23.97 -43.07 22.89
CA GLY A 902 25.00 -43.99 23.35
C GLY A 902 26.42 -43.43 23.34
N CYS A 903 26.81 -42.61 22.39
CA CYS A 903 28.15 -42.08 22.23
C CYS A 903 28.26 -40.57 22.08
N GLY A 904 27.11 -39.84 22.11
CA GLY A 904 27.11 -38.40 21.98
C GLY A 904 27.25 -37.86 20.54
N PHE A 905 27.34 -38.71 19.50
CA PHE A 905 27.38 -38.27 18.11
C PHE A 905 26.22 -37.38 17.77
N SER A 906 26.45 -36.21 17.15
CA SER A 906 25.43 -35.28 16.70
C SER A 906 25.80 -34.76 15.31
N GLN A 907 24.82 -34.78 14.41
CA GLN A 907 24.91 -34.20 13.07
C GLN A 907 23.65 -33.38 12.77
N CYS A 908 23.83 -32.10 12.53
CA CYS A 908 22.79 -31.16 12.16
C CYS A 908 22.72 -30.96 10.64
#